data_ad93d57d0c7150e63bd717e787bfd296
#
_entry.id   ad93d57d0c7150e63bd717e787bfd296
#
_cell.length_a   1.000
_cell.length_b   1.000
_cell.length_c   1.000
_cell.angle_alpha   90.00
_cell.angle_beta   90.00
_cell.angle_gamma   90.00
#
_symmetry.space_group_name_H-M   'P 1'
#
loop_
_entity.id
_entity.type
_entity.pdbx_description
1 polymer ?
#
loop_
_entity_poly.entity_id
_entity_poly.type
_entity_poly.pdbx_seq_one_letter_code
_entity_poly.pdbx_strand_id
1 'polypeptide(L)'
;MSLLTPLGLIGLIGLGILILIYIIKPNFQSKFISSTFIWRKSLKYRKKRIPISKLRNILIFICQLIVLVAVALILAQPYIDNSKEVEDGDTVMILDTSASMHASYEGTTRFSRALTQVRADANKAFENGNRVTIIVAGETSYFAAQQVVADNADVVWDVLDSMKNKPDSVYTYGTPDIEGAMSLAEKITSLTDKVTVTLYTDTEYHNSGDVLVHDVKGALEWNAAILDVRMRMVENNYRIEIDVACYGKDSAVSMDIEIKNVNGTGESMKLTVEALCQGDEVTTYVLGYAKDESSSEAAYIDTQLQLYSYEQLYIRIAEKDALSYDNQYYLYGGTVPTLKVLYYSTMPNNYFASALLLLQDTLRGSWNIQFDEVREGDPIIEGYDLYIYEHAMPKTMPDDGVVLCVNPRTIPSSSGIKISGLASTPGGNEVFMEAGDTHPMMNNIDPTKISVTQFVSISSYDEYYPLMKVQDFPLLLVKDEADAKVVILPFSLHYSNLVLLPEFPMLMLNMVNHFFPVTTERFVCEAGDSLTLNARGETLDVAGPGLNVTLEELPAEFTLRRPGTYTLTQYPISGTPVVENIYVRIPPEESNILSSEGVLENPYFYSDSDAMNTDLLFYIALAMVMLLFIEWWLKSREQV
;
A
#
# COMPACT_ATOMS: atom_id res chain seq x y z
N MET A 1 36.95 -0.53 20.12
CA MET A 1 36.93 -1.99 20.22
C MET A 1 35.71 -2.36 21.07
N SER A 2 34.70 -2.92 20.46
CA SER A 2 33.43 -3.25 21.08
C SER A 2 33.23 -4.76 21.09
N LEU A 3 32.31 -5.27 21.91
CA LEU A 3 32.00 -6.69 22.01
C LEU A 3 30.54 -6.91 21.55
N LEU A 4 30.33 -7.78 20.57
CA LEU A 4 29.00 -8.09 20.08
C LEU A 4 28.19 -8.87 21.12
N THR A 5 28.86 -9.79 21.84
CA THR A 5 28.25 -10.61 22.88
C THR A 5 29.02 -10.52 24.20
N PRO A 6 28.81 -9.46 25.03
CA PRO A 6 29.55 -9.29 26.30
C PRO A 6 29.42 -10.46 27.28
N LEU A 7 28.30 -11.20 27.22
CA LEU A 7 28.07 -12.42 28.01
C LEU A 7 29.08 -13.55 27.72
N GLY A 8 29.74 -13.53 26.56
CA GLY A 8 30.81 -14.48 26.23
C GLY A 8 32.00 -14.44 27.20
N LEU A 9 32.22 -13.31 27.88
CA LEU A 9 33.26 -13.18 28.91
C LEU A 9 33.00 -14.06 30.16
N ILE A 10 31.82 -14.60 30.35
CA ILE A 10 31.52 -15.59 31.40
C ILE A 10 32.43 -16.82 31.23
N GLY A 11 32.90 -17.13 30.02
CA GLY A 11 33.90 -18.16 29.76
C GLY A 11 35.18 -18.02 30.58
N LEU A 12 35.54 -16.81 31.05
CA LEU A 12 36.70 -16.56 31.92
C LEU A 12 36.58 -17.20 33.30
N ILE A 13 35.37 -17.63 33.72
CA ILE A 13 35.20 -18.42 34.96
C ILE A 13 35.99 -19.73 34.87
N GLY A 14 36.17 -20.28 33.66
CA GLY A 14 37.01 -21.45 33.42
C GLY A 14 38.48 -21.27 33.84
N LEU A 15 39.00 -20.05 33.90
CA LEU A 15 40.35 -19.76 34.42
C LEU A 15 40.49 -20.14 35.89
N GLY A 16 39.47 -19.85 36.71
CA GLY A 16 39.47 -20.26 38.14
C GLY A 16 39.51 -21.77 38.28
N ILE A 17 38.77 -22.52 37.45
CA ILE A 17 38.74 -23.98 37.45
C ILE A 17 40.10 -24.52 36.98
N LEU A 18 40.71 -23.97 35.95
CA LEU A 18 42.03 -24.37 35.45
C LEU A 18 43.10 -24.21 36.54
N ILE A 19 43.13 -23.06 37.22
CA ILE A 19 44.05 -22.77 38.31
C ILE A 19 43.85 -23.75 39.45
N LEU A 20 42.59 -24.05 39.83
CA LEU A 20 42.27 -24.98 40.89
C LEU A 20 42.79 -26.41 40.57
N ILE A 21 42.63 -26.86 39.32
CA ILE A 21 43.16 -28.16 38.87
C ILE A 21 44.68 -28.23 38.99
N TYR A 22 45.40 -27.15 38.68
CA TYR A 22 46.86 -27.10 38.79
C TYR A 22 47.37 -26.99 40.24
N ILE A 23 46.58 -26.47 41.17
CA ILE A 23 46.93 -26.37 42.61
C ILE A 23 46.72 -27.72 43.32
N ILE A 24 45.77 -28.54 42.87
CA ILE A 24 45.49 -29.84 43.46
C ILE A 24 46.66 -30.80 43.19
N LYS A 25 47.48 -31.06 44.16
CA LYS A 25 48.58 -32.04 44.09
C LYS A 25 48.01 -33.43 44.03
N PRO A 26 48.46 -34.32 43.11
CA PRO A 26 48.05 -35.69 43.09
C PRO A 26 48.59 -36.42 44.38
N ASN A 27 47.71 -37.12 45.04
CA ASN A 27 48.06 -37.86 46.22
C ASN A 27 48.74 -39.17 45.80
N PHE A 28 50.08 -39.26 45.94
CA PHE A 28 50.86 -40.46 45.63
C PHE A 28 50.75 -41.44 46.75
N GLN A 29 50.19 -42.61 46.54
CA GLN A 29 50.26 -43.72 47.46
C GLN A 29 51.63 -44.39 47.35
N SER A 30 52.39 -44.47 48.50
CA SER A 30 53.63 -45.20 48.57
C SER A 30 53.34 -46.71 48.64
N LYS A 31 53.73 -47.46 47.60
CA LYS A 31 53.74 -48.94 47.65
C LYS A 31 55.12 -49.42 48.03
N PHE A 32 55.18 -50.27 49.10
CA PHE A 32 56.40 -50.95 49.48
C PHE A 32 56.71 -52.04 48.45
N ILE A 33 57.89 -51.99 47.83
CA ILE A 33 58.44 -53.05 46.97
C ILE A 33 59.67 -53.63 47.60
N SER A 34 59.82 -54.98 47.52
CA SER A 34 60.80 -55.80 48.23
C SER A 34 62.28 -55.55 47.82
N SER A 35 62.60 -54.88 46.78
CA SER A 35 63.96 -54.52 46.42
C SER A 35 63.98 -53.30 45.46
N THR A 36 64.76 -52.25 45.83
CA THR A 36 65.01 -51.05 45.01
C THR A 36 66.37 -51.09 44.33
N PHE A 37 67.10 -52.23 44.35
CA PHE A 37 68.47 -52.32 43.87
C PHE A 37 68.62 -51.98 42.38
N ILE A 38 67.73 -52.51 41.54
CA ILE A 38 67.75 -52.22 40.09
C ILE A 38 67.44 -50.74 39.81
N TRP A 39 66.52 -50.14 40.52
CA TRP A 39 66.15 -48.72 40.40
C TRP A 39 67.28 -47.80 40.85
N ARG A 40 68.05 -48.16 41.95
CA ARG A 40 69.20 -47.38 42.35
C ARG A 40 70.37 -47.47 41.37
N LYS A 41 70.56 -48.57 40.63
CA LYS A 41 71.58 -48.75 39.62
C LYS A 41 71.21 -47.93 38.33
N SER A 42 69.95 -47.90 37.96
CA SER A 42 69.43 -47.11 36.87
C SER A 42 69.53 -45.61 37.12
N LEU A 43 69.28 -45.16 38.35
CA LEU A 43 69.43 -43.76 38.77
C LEU A 43 70.87 -43.23 38.69
N LYS A 44 71.86 -44.11 38.83
CA LYS A 44 73.30 -43.74 38.78
C LYS A 44 73.77 -43.38 37.35
N TYR A 45 73.02 -43.78 36.30
CA TYR A 45 73.33 -43.53 34.93
C TYR A 45 72.46 -42.34 34.32
N ARG A 46 71.56 -41.76 35.10
CA ARG A 46 70.84 -40.55 34.69
C ARG A 46 71.78 -39.36 34.85
N LYS A 47 72.32 -38.90 33.72
CA LYS A 47 72.99 -37.61 33.66
C LYS A 47 72.06 -36.53 34.26
N LYS A 48 72.61 -35.67 35.16
CA LYS A 48 71.92 -34.52 35.72
C LYS A 48 71.37 -33.65 34.54
N ARG A 49 70.16 -33.91 34.16
CA ARG A 49 69.46 -32.98 33.26
C ARG A 49 68.95 -31.80 34.10
N ILE A 50 69.26 -30.60 33.68
CA ILE A 50 68.73 -29.37 34.24
C ILE A 50 67.21 -29.53 34.40
N PRO A 51 66.55 -28.93 35.44
CA PRO A 51 65.13 -29.13 35.71
C PRO A 51 64.22 -28.45 34.68
N ILE A 52 64.38 -28.80 33.39
CA ILE A 52 63.60 -28.35 32.26
C ILE A 52 62.13 -28.79 32.38
N SER A 53 61.86 -29.87 33.14
CA SER A 53 60.53 -30.38 33.36
C SER A 53 59.59 -29.43 34.12
N LYS A 54 60.13 -28.68 35.10
CA LYS A 54 59.34 -27.67 35.80
C LYS A 54 59.01 -26.47 34.93
N LEU A 55 59.98 -26.02 34.12
CA LEU A 55 59.82 -24.90 33.20
C LEU A 55 58.81 -25.25 32.10
N ARG A 56 58.84 -26.47 31.59
CA ARG A 56 57.93 -26.98 30.57
C ARG A 56 56.48 -27.10 31.08
N ASN A 57 56.25 -27.62 32.29
CA ASN A 57 54.90 -27.72 32.86
C ASN A 57 54.29 -26.34 33.10
N ILE A 58 55.12 -25.34 33.45
CA ILE A 58 54.66 -23.94 33.53
C ILE A 58 54.31 -23.42 32.14
N LEU A 59 55.09 -23.76 31.11
CA LEU A 59 54.85 -23.31 29.74
C LEU A 59 53.57 -23.91 29.20
N ILE A 60 53.28 -25.20 29.44
CA ILE A 60 52.01 -25.87 29.09
C ILE A 60 50.82 -25.20 29.80
N PHE A 61 50.99 -24.88 31.09
CA PHE A 61 49.94 -24.15 31.83
C PHE A 61 49.66 -22.79 31.25
N ILE A 62 50.70 -22.02 30.84
CA ILE A 62 50.54 -20.72 30.20
C ILE A 62 49.80 -20.88 28.84
N CYS A 63 50.17 -21.88 28.04
CA CYS A 63 49.48 -22.13 26.75
C CYS A 63 47.98 -22.41 26.98
N GLN A 64 47.63 -23.26 27.97
CA GLN A 64 46.23 -23.58 28.29
C GLN A 64 45.45 -22.35 28.77
N LEU A 65 46.10 -21.50 29.59
CA LEU A 65 45.52 -20.25 30.06
C LEU A 65 45.22 -19.30 28.92
N ILE A 66 46.15 -19.14 27.98
CA ILE A 66 45.96 -18.26 26.78
C ILE A 66 44.86 -18.85 25.87
N VAL A 67 44.83 -20.16 25.65
CA VAL A 67 43.77 -20.80 24.84
C VAL A 67 42.40 -20.55 25.46
N LEU A 68 42.27 -20.66 26.80
CA LEU A 68 40.98 -20.43 27.47
C LEU A 68 40.55 -18.96 27.37
N VAL A 69 41.47 -18.02 27.47
CA VAL A 69 41.21 -16.59 27.23
C VAL A 69 40.79 -16.36 25.75
N ALA A 70 41.48 -17.01 24.80
CA ALA A 70 41.11 -16.91 23.38
C ALA A 70 39.71 -17.45 23.10
N VAL A 71 39.30 -18.57 23.71
CA VAL A 71 37.94 -19.10 23.63
C VAL A 71 36.92 -18.11 24.19
N ALA A 72 37.17 -17.51 25.35
CA ALA A 72 36.29 -16.50 25.92
C ALA A 72 36.18 -15.25 25.03
N LEU A 73 37.26 -14.83 24.37
CA LEU A 73 37.24 -13.74 23.41
C LEU A 73 36.49 -14.12 22.14
N ILE A 74 36.62 -15.35 21.63
CA ILE A 74 35.82 -15.83 20.48
C ILE A 74 34.33 -15.79 20.82
N LEU A 75 33.93 -16.22 22.03
CA LEU A 75 32.55 -16.16 22.49
C LEU A 75 32.05 -14.72 22.70
N ALA A 76 32.93 -13.77 23.02
CA ALA A 76 32.61 -12.36 23.21
C ALA A 76 32.56 -11.58 21.91
N GLN A 77 33.01 -12.17 20.77
CA GLN A 77 33.03 -11.59 19.43
C GLN A 77 33.55 -10.13 19.42
N PRO A 78 34.84 -9.90 19.72
CA PRO A 78 35.39 -8.56 19.66
C PRO A 78 35.52 -8.11 18.21
N TYR A 79 35.05 -6.88 17.92
CA TYR A 79 35.24 -6.24 16.63
C TYR A 79 35.86 -4.85 16.80
N ILE A 80 36.59 -4.43 15.80
CA ILE A 80 37.05 -3.08 15.70
C ILE A 80 36.03 -2.34 14.84
N ASP A 81 35.31 -1.43 15.46
CA ASP A 81 34.52 -0.46 14.74
C ASP A 81 35.47 0.48 14.01
N ASN A 82 35.60 0.25 12.70
CA ASN A 82 36.37 1.10 11.83
C ASN A 82 35.48 2.21 11.23
N SER A 83 34.33 2.52 11.85
CA SER A 83 33.60 3.71 11.48
C SER A 83 34.57 4.88 11.63
N LYS A 84 35.14 5.29 10.52
CA LYS A 84 35.95 6.49 10.45
C LYS A 84 35.04 7.63 10.86
N GLU A 85 35.34 8.31 11.96
CA GLU A 85 34.85 9.66 12.16
C GLU A 85 35.25 10.42 10.89
N VAL A 86 34.28 10.73 10.05
CA VAL A 86 34.51 11.44 8.79
C VAL A 86 34.77 12.89 9.18
N GLU A 87 36.03 13.23 9.34
CA GLU A 87 36.47 14.62 9.45
C GLU A 87 36.33 15.25 8.04
N ASP A 88 35.64 16.38 7.92
CA ASP A 88 35.42 17.16 6.69
C ASP A 88 34.68 16.42 5.57
N GLY A 89 33.43 16.06 5.79
CA GLY A 89 32.57 15.36 4.83
C GLY A 89 31.16 15.91 4.75
N ASP A 90 30.35 15.31 3.92
CA ASP A 90 28.91 15.55 3.88
C ASP A 90 28.17 14.53 4.77
N THR A 91 27.17 14.99 5.51
CA THR A 91 26.27 14.14 6.28
C THR A 91 24.88 14.23 5.68
N VAL A 92 24.37 13.10 5.17
CA VAL A 92 23.02 12.98 4.61
C VAL A 92 22.16 12.26 5.63
N MET A 93 21.06 12.88 5.98
CA MET A 93 20.07 12.37 6.94
C MET A 93 18.76 12.15 6.21
N ILE A 94 18.32 10.90 6.15
CA ILE A 94 17.05 10.51 5.54
C ILE A 94 16.05 10.27 6.65
N LEU A 95 14.95 11.01 6.61
CA LEU A 95 13.88 10.96 7.60
C LEU A 95 12.67 10.26 7.01
N ASP A 96 12.33 9.12 7.56
CA ASP A 96 11.11 8.39 7.26
C ASP A 96 9.90 9.12 7.84
N THR A 97 8.85 9.24 7.03
CA THR A 97 7.58 9.91 7.40
C THR A 97 6.36 9.04 7.14
N SER A 98 6.54 7.72 7.06
CA SER A 98 5.50 6.72 6.86
C SER A 98 4.39 6.76 7.92
N ALA A 99 3.30 6.02 7.68
CA ALA A 99 2.19 5.95 8.61
C ALA A 99 2.60 5.36 9.96
N SER A 100 3.48 4.37 10.01
CA SER A 100 4.00 3.76 11.23
C SER A 100 4.81 4.73 12.10
N MET A 101 5.40 5.78 11.51
CA MET A 101 6.11 6.84 12.24
C MET A 101 5.20 7.73 13.11
N HIS A 102 3.87 7.63 12.94
CA HIS A 102 2.90 8.25 13.85
C HIS A 102 2.71 7.45 15.15
N ALA A 103 3.18 6.22 15.23
CA ALA A 103 3.08 5.41 16.43
C ALA A 103 3.66 6.16 17.64
N SER A 104 2.92 6.18 18.74
CA SER A 104 3.24 6.95 19.92
C SER A 104 3.50 6.06 21.14
N TYR A 105 4.55 6.39 21.88
CA TYR A 105 4.89 5.76 23.16
C TYR A 105 5.24 6.84 24.19
N GLU A 106 4.66 6.76 25.40
CA GLU A 106 4.86 7.75 26.48
C GLU A 106 4.65 9.22 26.05
N GLY A 107 3.70 9.45 25.12
CA GLY A 107 3.35 10.79 24.65
C GLY A 107 4.28 11.39 23.60
N THR A 108 5.23 10.60 23.07
CA THR A 108 6.09 11.00 21.96
C THR A 108 5.91 10.06 20.77
N THR A 109 5.80 10.61 19.54
CA THR A 109 5.74 9.81 18.32
C THR A 109 7.14 9.37 17.89
N ARG A 110 7.24 8.29 17.10
CA ARG A 110 8.48 7.85 16.46
C ARG A 110 9.11 8.98 15.66
N PHE A 111 8.31 9.71 14.89
CA PHE A 111 8.77 10.89 14.16
C PHE A 111 9.39 11.97 15.06
N SER A 112 8.79 12.27 16.23
CA SER A 112 9.36 13.22 17.16
C SER A 112 10.69 12.76 17.74
N ARG A 113 10.85 11.44 17.97
CA ARG A 113 12.13 10.84 18.39
C ARG A 113 13.17 10.94 17.28
N ALA A 114 12.76 10.62 16.03
CA ALA A 114 13.61 10.79 14.85
C ALA A 114 14.11 12.24 14.70
N LEU A 115 13.22 13.23 14.77
CA LEU A 115 13.59 14.65 14.70
C LEU A 115 14.58 15.06 15.79
N THR A 116 14.41 14.51 17.00
CA THR A 116 15.32 14.81 18.13
C THR A 116 16.70 14.26 17.84
N GLN A 117 16.78 13.04 17.28
CA GLN A 117 18.05 12.42 16.93
C GLN A 117 18.71 13.11 15.72
N VAL A 118 17.93 13.40 14.66
CA VAL A 118 18.42 14.18 13.50
C VAL A 118 19.02 15.50 13.93
N ARG A 119 18.38 16.20 14.87
CA ARG A 119 18.91 17.47 15.40
C ARG A 119 20.22 17.29 16.15
N ALA A 120 20.35 16.23 16.95
CA ALA A 120 21.58 15.92 17.68
C ALA A 120 22.73 15.57 16.70
N ASP A 121 22.45 14.75 15.70
CA ASP A 121 23.44 14.32 14.73
C ASP A 121 23.83 15.45 13.76
N ALA A 122 22.88 16.34 13.41
CA ALA A 122 23.18 17.56 12.65
C ALA A 122 24.10 18.52 13.40
N ASN A 123 23.86 18.71 14.73
CA ASN A 123 24.78 19.49 15.57
C ASN A 123 26.21 18.89 15.53
N LYS A 124 26.32 17.58 15.73
CA LYS A 124 27.62 16.89 15.69
C LYS A 124 28.29 17.01 14.31
N ALA A 125 27.50 16.92 13.23
CA ALA A 125 28.01 17.10 11.87
C ALA A 125 28.58 18.52 11.66
N PHE A 126 27.87 19.55 12.11
CA PHE A 126 28.37 20.93 12.03
C PHE A 126 29.61 21.20 12.91
N GLU A 127 29.67 20.60 14.12
CA GLU A 127 30.86 20.67 14.97
C GLU A 127 32.10 20.05 14.32
N ASN A 128 31.90 19.03 13.49
CA ASN A 128 32.95 18.36 12.72
C ASN A 128 33.24 19.06 11.37
N GLY A 129 32.60 20.20 11.07
CA GLY A 129 32.78 20.93 9.81
C GLY A 129 32.02 20.33 8.61
N ASN A 130 31.23 19.29 8.81
CA ASN A 130 30.51 18.63 7.74
C ASN A 130 29.34 19.49 7.23
N ARG A 131 28.99 19.34 5.95
CA ARG A 131 27.78 19.89 5.39
C ARG A 131 26.63 18.93 5.71
N VAL A 132 25.45 19.48 6.01
CA VAL A 132 24.26 18.71 6.36
C VAL A 132 23.25 18.75 5.22
N THR A 133 22.75 17.58 4.85
CA THR A 133 21.62 17.41 3.91
C THR A 133 20.52 16.64 4.62
N ILE A 134 19.27 17.14 4.57
CA ILE A 134 18.09 16.45 5.08
C ILE A 134 17.20 16.07 3.90
N ILE A 135 16.92 14.78 3.79
CA ILE A 135 15.98 14.20 2.82
C ILE A 135 14.78 13.68 3.59
N VAL A 136 13.59 13.99 3.11
CA VAL A 136 12.34 13.44 3.63
C VAL A 136 11.90 12.32 2.71
N ALA A 137 11.74 11.12 3.26
CA ALA A 137 11.16 9.97 2.60
C ALA A 137 9.66 9.94 2.91
N GLY A 138 8.88 10.61 2.08
CA GLY A 138 7.43 10.65 2.15
C GLY A 138 6.80 9.84 1.02
N GLU A 139 5.65 10.27 0.53
CA GLU A 139 4.98 9.73 -0.66
C GLU A 139 5.86 9.87 -1.93
N THR A 140 6.59 10.96 -1.99
CA THR A 140 7.70 11.22 -2.91
C THR A 140 8.83 11.84 -2.12
N SER A 141 10.06 11.40 -2.35
CA SER A 141 11.22 11.88 -1.62
C SER A 141 11.71 13.23 -2.12
N TYR A 142 12.12 14.11 -1.20
CA TYR A 142 12.64 15.44 -1.55
C TYR A 142 13.71 15.93 -0.58
N PHE A 143 14.52 16.90 -1.03
CA PHE A 143 15.47 17.61 -0.18
C PHE A 143 14.73 18.66 0.67
N ALA A 144 14.73 18.49 1.98
CA ALA A 144 14.24 19.52 2.91
C ALA A 144 15.32 20.56 3.20
N ALA A 145 16.60 20.14 3.26
CA ALA A 145 17.76 20.99 3.30
C ALA A 145 18.89 20.31 2.51
N GLN A 146 19.68 21.04 1.74
CA GLN A 146 20.72 20.47 0.87
C GLN A 146 22.07 21.13 1.11
N GLN A 147 23.08 20.33 1.49
CA GLN A 147 24.50 20.72 1.64
C GLN A 147 24.70 22.03 2.43
N VAL A 148 23.97 22.17 3.54
CA VAL A 148 24.02 23.35 4.41
C VAL A 148 25.31 23.31 5.21
N VAL A 149 26.08 24.40 5.20
CA VAL A 149 27.30 24.60 5.99
C VAL A 149 27.00 25.16 7.39
N ALA A 150 27.92 24.99 8.34
CA ALA A 150 27.75 25.44 9.73
C ALA A 150 27.36 26.92 9.86
N ASP A 151 27.89 27.80 9.00
CA ASP A 151 27.58 29.24 9.00
C ASP A 151 26.10 29.54 8.69
N ASN A 152 25.39 28.61 8.02
CA ASN A 152 23.99 28.72 7.65
C ASN A 152 23.12 27.67 8.37
N ALA A 153 23.57 27.15 9.51
CA ALA A 153 22.88 26.10 10.26
C ALA A 153 21.40 26.45 10.61
N ASP A 154 21.08 27.74 10.70
CA ASP A 154 19.72 28.22 10.94
C ASP A 154 18.71 27.67 9.93
N VAL A 155 19.11 27.45 8.67
CA VAL A 155 18.26 26.82 7.64
C VAL A 155 17.80 25.43 8.07
N VAL A 156 18.72 24.62 8.61
CA VAL A 156 18.42 23.28 9.11
C VAL A 156 17.51 23.34 10.33
N TRP A 157 17.78 24.28 11.25
CA TRP A 157 16.96 24.45 12.46
C TRP A 157 15.54 24.89 12.12
N ASP A 158 15.38 25.84 11.20
CA ASP A 158 14.06 26.31 10.75
C ASP A 158 13.25 25.18 10.11
N VAL A 159 13.91 24.34 9.29
CA VAL A 159 13.29 23.15 8.69
C VAL A 159 12.82 22.18 9.77
N LEU A 160 13.69 21.79 10.70
CA LEU A 160 13.35 20.84 11.77
C LEU A 160 12.28 21.41 12.71
N ASP A 161 12.35 22.69 13.04
CA ASP A 161 11.34 23.36 13.89
C ASP A 161 9.99 23.49 13.15
N SER A 162 9.99 23.72 11.84
CA SER A 162 8.78 23.68 11.01
C SER A 162 8.14 22.29 11.02
N MET A 163 8.94 21.23 10.81
CA MET A 163 8.47 19.83 10.87
C MET A 163 7.90 19.49 12.24
N LYS A 164 8.56 19.92 13.30
CA LYS A 164 8.09 19.71 14.69
C LYS A 164 6.79 20.45 15.01
N ASN A 165 6.65 21.70 14.55
CA ASN A 165 5.50 22.54 14.85
C ASN A 165 4.29 22.26 13.96
N LYS A 166 4.52 21.73 12.76
CA LYS A 166 3.50 21.37 11.77
C LYS A 166 3.79 19.97 11.19
N PRO A 167 3.76 18.92 12.01
CA PRO A 167 4.11 17.58 11.54
C PRO A 167 3.20 17.11 10.40
N ASP A 168 1.92 17.50 10.44
CA ASP A 168 0.94 17.17 9.39
C ASP A 168 1.31 17.67 7.98
N SER A 169 2.26 18.59 7.85
CA SER A 169 2.74 19.07 6.54
C SER A 169 3.81 18.19 5.93
N VAL A 170 4.38 17.29 6.71
CA VAL A 170 5.51 16.42 6.33
C VAL A 170 5.11 14.95 6.34
N TYR A 171 4.19 14.59 7.23
CA TYR A 171 3.72 13.22 7.36
C TYR A 171 3.13 12.71 6.05
N THR A 172 3.53 11.51 5.68
CA THR A 172 2.73 10.65 4.80
C THR A 172 1.94 9.65 5.64
N TYR A 173 0.77 9.28 5.18
CA TYR A 173 -0.05 8.24 5.81
C TYR A 173 -0.01 6.93 5.02
N GLY A 174 0.82 6.90 3.98
CA GLY A 174 1.16 5.73 3.18
C GLY A 174 2.52 5.17 3.54
N THR A 175 3.04 4.32 2.66
CA THR A 175 4.41 3.79 2.72
C THR A 175 5.43 4.85 2.32
N PRO A 176 6.66 4.80 2.85
CA PRO A 176 7.70 5.78 2.53
C PRO A 176 8.38 5.43 1.20
N ASP A 177 8.74 6.45 0.41
CA ASP A 177 9.56 6.33 -0.79
C ASP A 177 11.07 6.27 -0.42
N ILE A 178 11.49 5.16 0.19
CA ILE A 178 12.89 4.96 0.60
C ILE A 178 13.82 4.87 -0.61
N GLU A 179 13.40 4.23 -1.71
CA GLU A 179 14.20 4.12 -2.93
C GLU A 179 14.47 5.50 -3.56
N GLY A 180 13.45 6.35 -3.64
CA GLY A 180 13.61 7.73 -4.08
C GLY A 180 14.54 8.52 -3.17
N ALA A 181 14.43 8.37 -1.84
CA ALA A 181 15.31 9.01 -0.88
C ALA A 181 16.76 8.57 -1.04
N MET A 182 17.00 7.27 -1.24
CA MET A 182 18.35 6.74 -1.51
C MET A 182 18.92 7.26 -2.84
N SER A 183 18.10 7.37 -3.88
CA SER A 183 18.50 7.97 -5.15
C SER A 183 18.87 9.45 -5.03
N LEU A 184 18.21 10.18 -4.12
CA LEU A 184 18.60 11.56 -3.80
C LEU A 184 19.90 11.61 -3.00
N ALA A 185 20.11 10.70 -2.05
CA ALA A 185 21.34 10.58 -1.29
C ALA A 185 22.53 10.25 -2.22
N GLU A 186 22.35 9.37 -3.20
CA GLU A 186 23.36 9.03 -4.20
C GLU A 186 23.84 10.25 -5.00
N LYS A 187 22.94 11.18 -5.33
CA LYS A 187 23.35 12.43 -5.99
C LYS A 187 24.35 13.23 -5.15
N ILE A 188 24.25 13.18 -3.83
CA ILE A 188 25.19 13.82 -2.93
C ILE A 188 26.49 13.00 -2.83
N THR A 189 26.39 11.67 -2.69
CA THR A 189 27.57 10.79 -2.60
C THR A 189 28.41 10.81 -3.88
N SER A 190 27.79 11.01 -5.04
CA SER A 190 28.51 11.13 -6.31
C SER A 190 29.33 12.43 -6.45
N LEU A 191 29.02 13.43 -5.62
CA LEU A 191 29.72 14.74 -5.66
C LEU A 191 30.87 14.85 -4.66
N THR A 192 30.94 13.96 -3.67
CA THR A 192 31.89 14.07 -2.54
C THR A 192 32.41 12.70 -2.12
N ASP A 193 33.71 12.52 -1.99
CA ASP A 193 34.32 11.23 -1.63
C ASP A 193 34.10 10.78 -0.18
N LYS A 194 33.61 11.68 0.69
CA LYS A 194 33.40 11.43 2.11
C LYS A 194 31.97 11.80 2.50
N VAL A 195 31.05 10.87 2.42
CA VAL A 195 29.64 11.07 2.81
C VAL A 195 29.22 10.01 3.81
N THR A 196 28.56 10.45 4.88
CA THR A 196 27.87 9.57 5.80
C THR A 196 26.37 9.68 5.54
N VAL A 197 25.70 8.56 5.28
CA VAL A 197 24.24 8.49 5.09
C VAL A 197 23.63 7.82 6.31
N THR A 198 22.64 8.48 6.92
CA THR A 198 21.89 7.93 8.07
C THR A 198 20.41 7.93 7.74
N LEU A 199 19.76 6.79 7.89
CA LEU A 199 18.32 6.61 7.73
C LEU A 199 17.68 6.50 9.12
N TYR A 200 16.71 7.37 9.41
CA TYR A 200 15.91 7.35 10.65
C TYR A 200 14.55 6.78 10.31
N THR A 201 14.33 5.54 10.73
CA THR A 201 13.12 4.76 10.41
C THR A 201 12.82 3.77 11.53
N ASP A 202 11.65 3.17 11.49
CA ASP A 202 11.25 2.07 12.35
C ASP A 202 11.36 0.69 11.68
N THR A 203 11.82 0.66 10.43
CA THR A 203 12.06 -0.57 9.66
C THR A 203 13.49 -1.05 9.84
N GLU A 204 13.68 -2.34 10.11
CA GLU A 204 15.00 -2.97 10.14
C GLU A 204 15.45 -3.30 8.71
N TYR A 205 16.53 -2.65 8.27
CA TYR A 205 17.13 -2.93 6.97
C TYR A 205 18.37 -3.80 7.11
N HIS A 206 18.35 -4.97 6.48
CA HIS A 206 19.50 -5.84 6.39
C HIS A 206 20.45 -5.39 5.28
N ASN A 207 21.76 -5.50 5.53
CA ASN A 207 22.82 -5.17 4.56
C ASN A 207 22.75 -3.73 4.01
N SER A 208 22.55 -2.79 4.89
CA SER A 208 22.50 -1.36 4.52
C SER A 208 23.82 -0.77 3.99
N GLY A 209 24.88 -1.58 3.90
CA GLY A 209 26.17 -1.15 3.37
C GLY A 209 26.74 0.06 4.11
N ASP A 210 26.96 1.17 3.38
CA ASP A 210 27.47 2.41 3.95
C ASP A 210 26.38 3.28 4.59
N VAL A 211 25.13 2.79 4.68
CA VAL A 211 24.00 3.51 5.30
C VAL A 211 23.87 3.09 6.76
N LEU A 212 23.91 4.06 7.65
CA LEU A 212 23.62 3.84 9.06
C LEU A 212 22.10 3.88 9.27
N VAL A 213 21.52 2.83 9.83
CA VAL A 213 20.09 2.80 10.16
C VAL A 213 19.93 3.11 11.65
N HIS A 214 19.13 4.13 11.94
CA HIS A 214 18.77 4.53 13.30
C HIS A 214 17.32 4.13 13.57
N ASP A 215 17.15 3.08 14.40
CA ASP A 215 15.85 2.61 14.82
C ASP A 215 15.23 3.58 15.84
N VAL A 216 14.02 4.05 15.55
CA VAL A 216 13.27 5.02 16.38
C VAL A 216 12.12 4.40 17.15
N LYS A 217 12.01 3.06 17.16
CA LYS A 217 10.97 2.34 17.92
C LYS A 217 11.08 2.58 19.42
N GLY A 218 9.94 2.54 20.09
CA GLY A 218 9.87 2.52 21.57
C GLY A 218 9.95 1.11 22.13
N ALA A 219 10.39 0.98 23.37
CA ALA A 219 10.70 -0.32 23.98
C ALA A 219 9.49 -1.25 24.21
N LEU A 220 8.26 -0.71 24.35
CA LEU A 220 7.03 -1.44 24.69
C LEU A 220 5.84 -0.95 23.88
N GLU A 221 6.05 -0.65 22.61
CA GLU A 221 4.96 -0.29 21.70
C GLU A 221 4.15 -1.54 21.34
N TRP A 222 2.85 -1.38 21.27
CA TRP A 222 1.93 -2.41 20.77
C TRP A 222 0.82 -1.73 19.97
N ASN A 223 0.25 -2.43 19.00
CA ASN A 223 -0.80 -1.93 18.15
C ASN A 223 -1.87 -2.99 17.92
N ALA A 224 -3.13 -2.58 17.91
CA ALA A 224 -4.26 -3.40 17.50
C ALA A 224 -4.91 -2.75 16.28
N ALA A 225 -5.01 -3.45 15.18
CA ALA A 225 -5.41 -2.90 13.90
C ALA A 225 -6.60 -3.64 13.27
N ILE A 226 -7.49 -2.89 12.64
CA ILE A 226 -8.47 -3.42 11.69
C ILE A 226 -7.83 -3.31 10.31
N LEU A 227 -7.29 -4.43 9.82
CA LEU A 227 -6.50 -4.45 8.59
C LEU A 227 -7.37 -4.39 7.34
N ASP A 228 -8.49 -5.11 7.34
CA ASP A 228 -9.41 -5.13 6.20
C ASP A 228 -10.81 -5.52 6.62
N VAL A 229 -11.80 -5.03 5.87
CA VAL A 229 -13.21 -5.42 6.05
C VAL A 229 -13.80 -5.72 4.68
N ARG A 230 -14.14 -6.98 4.47
CA ARG A 230 -14.69 -7.47 3.20
C ARG A 230 -16.17 -7.82 3.37
N MET A 231 -16.95 -7.42 2.38
CA MET A 231 -18.35 -7.83 2.30
C MET A 231 -18.56 -8.76 1.11
N ARG A 232 -19.20 -9.88 1.37
CA ARG A 232 -19.57 -10.87 0.33
C ARG A 232 -21.06 -11.16 0.38
N MET A 233 -21.68 -11.30 -0.78
CA MET A 233 -23.07 -11.72 -0.86
C MET A 233 -23.15 -13.25 -0.82
N VAL A 234 -23.87 -13.79 0.16
CA VAL A 234 -24.14 -15.23 0.31
C VAL A 234 -25.66 -15.41 0.41
N GLU A 235 -26.29 -16.09 -0.56
CA GLU A 235 -27.74 -16.35 -0.58
C GLU A 235 -28.60 -15.09 -0.29
N ASN A 236 -28.33 -13.98 -0.96
CA ASN A 236 -28.99 -12.68 -0.78
C ASN A 236 -28.75 -11.98 0.59
N ASN A 237 -27.80 -12.44 1.38
CA ASN A 237 -27.39 -11.77 2.61
C ASN A 237 -25.94 -11.35 2.52
N TYR A 238 -25.59 -10.24 3.12
CA TYR A 238 -24.19 -9.85 3.29
C TYR A 238 -23.55 -10.66 4.41
N ARG A 239 -22.38 -11.18 4.10
CA ARG A 239 -21.42 -11.72 5.05
C ARG A 239 -20.27 -10.72 5.17
N ILE A 240 -19.97 -10.32 6.40
CA ILE A 240 -18.90 -9.37 6.71
C ILE A 240 -17.74 -10.14 7.29
N GLU A 241 -16.56 -10.00 6.69
CA GLU A 241 -15.30 -10.56 7.15
C GLU A 241 -14.40 -9.41 7.62
N ILE A 242 -13.97 -9.45 8.87
CA ILE A 242 -13.19 -8.40 9.53
C ILE A 242 -11.84 -9.01 9.91
N ASP A 243 -10.76 -8.53 9.32
CA ASP A 243 -9.40 -8.94 9.64
C ASP A 243 -8.82 -8.02 10.71
N VAL A 244 -8.46 -8.61 11.84
CA VAL A 244 -7.90 -7.91 13.00
C VAL A 244 -6.57 -8.55 13.38
N ALA A 245 -5.60 -7.74 13.72
CA ALA A 245 -4.32 -8.20 14.26
C ALA A 245 -3.89 -7.35 15.46
N CYS A 246 -3.11 -7.94 16.36
CA CYS A 246 -2.40 -7.22 17.41
C CYS A 246 -0.90 -7.50 17.27
N TYR A 247 -0.12 -6.46 17.29
CA TYR A 247 1.32 -6.51 17.15
C TYR A 247 2.01 -6.09 18.45
N GLY A 248 2.99 -6.87 18.90
CA GLY A 248 3.79 -6.59 20.09
C GLY A 248 3.18 -7.01 21.41
N LYS A 249 1.94 -7.47 21.42
CA LYS A 249 1.30 -7.93 22.65
C LYS A 249 0.10 -8.81 22.32
N ASP A 250 0.06 -10.01 22.89
CA ASP A 250 -1.16 -10.81 22.93
C ASP A 250 -2.20 -10.08 23.79
N SER A 251 -3.32 -9.75 23.23
CA SER A 251 -4.38 -9.01 23.92
C SER A 251 -5.77 -9.39 23.44
N ALA A 252 -6.73 -9.31 24.34
CA ALA A 252 -8.13 -9.20 23.97
C ALA A 252 -8.47 -7.71 23.81
N VAL A 253 -9.01 -7.35 22.66
CA VAL A 253 -9.43 -5.97 22.37
C VAL A 253 -10.94 -5.92 22.15
N SER A 254 -11.56 -4.82 22.59
CA SER A 254 -12.99 -4.60 22.44
C SER A 254 -13.27 -3.95 21.09
N MET A 255 -13.95 -4.69 20.21
CA MET A 255 -14.33 -4.23 18.88
C MET A 255 -15.82 -3.84 18.88
N ASP A 256 -16.11 -2.58 18.69
CA ASP A 256 -17.46 -2.04 18.55
C ASP A 256 -17.84 -2.02 17.07
N ILE A 257 -18.96 -2.64 16.73
CA ILE A 257 -19.51 -2.73 15.37
C ILE A 257 -20.85 -2.01 15.36
N GLU A 258 -21.02 -1.02 14.50
CA GLU A 258 -22.28 -0.31 14.28
C GLU A 258 -22.69 -0.38 12.81
N ILE A 259 -23.90 -0.89 12.56
CA ILE A 259 -24.51 -0.96 11.23
C ILE A 259 -25.72 -0.02 11.22
N LYS A 260 -25.70 1.00 10.38
CA LYS A 260 -26.78 1.96 10.24
C LYS A 260 -27.76 1.56 9.13
N ASN A 261 -29.03 1.88 9.37
CA ASN A 261 -30.12 1.66 8.45
C ASN A 261 -30.18 0.19 7.95
N VAL A 262 -30.23 -0.74 8.91
CA VAL A 262 -30.27 -2.18 8.63
C VAL A 262 -31.49 -2.52 7.79
N ASN A 263 -31.26 -3.08 6.61
CA ASN A 263 -32.30 -3.54 5.69
C ASN A 263 -33.33 -2.45 5.30
N GLY A 264 -32.92 -1.19 5.30
CA GLY A 264 -33.80 -0.07 4.96
C GLY A 264 -34.86 0.27 6.01
N THR A 265 -34.78 -0.27 7.23
CA THR A 265 -35.75 -0.04 8.32
C THR A 265 -35.57 1.30 9.03
N GLY A 266 -34.46 1.98 8.82
CA GLY A 266 -34.04 3.17 9.58
C GLY A 266 -33.45 2.84 10.95
N GLU A 267 -33.41 1.56 11.35
CA GLU A 267 -32.83 1.11 12.62
C GLU A 267 -31.32 0.90 12.50
N SER A 268 -30.59 1.12 13.60
CA SER A 268 -29.18 0.83 13.71
C SER A 268 -28.93 -0.34 14.63
N MET A 269 -28.03 -1.23 14.23
CA MET A 269 -27.58 -2.37 15.04
C MET A 269 -26.23 -2.03 15.64
N LYS A 270 -26.01 -2.34 16.93
CA LYS A 270 -24.75 -2.18 17.62
C LYS A 270 -24.37 -3.48 18.30
N LEU A 271 -23.13 -3.88 18.11
CA LEU A 271 -22.54 -5.07 18.70
C LEU A 271 -21.18 -4.69 19.28
N THR A 272 -20.83 -5.27 20.43
CA THR A 272 -19.48 -5.22 20.96
C THR A 272 -18.95 -6.64 21.07
N VAL A 273 -17.79 -6.89 20.50
CA VAL A 273 -17.15 -8.20 20.42
C VAL A 273 -15.77 -8.11 21.02
N GLU A 274 -15.41 -9.10 21.83
CA GLU A 274 -14.04 -9.25 22.30
C GLU A 274 -13.24 -10.02 21.25
N ALA A 275 -12.32 -9.31 20.57
CA ALA A 275 -11.41 -9.89 19.61
C ALA A 275 -10.13 -10.36 20.30
N LEU A 276 -9.86 -11.65 20.22
CA LEU A 276 -8.63 -12.26 20.75
C LEU A 276 -7.56 -12.22 19.66
N CYS A 277 -6.46 -11.55 19.93
CA CYS A 277 -5.32 -11.44 19.05
C CYS A 277 -4.10 -12.10 19.70
N GLN A 278 -3.45 -13.02 19.00
CA GLN A 278 -2.33 -13.81 19.51
C GLN A 278 -1.28 -14.00 18.43
N GLY A 279 -0.01 -13.94 18.80
CA GLY A 279 1.12 -14.33 17.98
C GLY A 279 1.40 -13.42 16.79
N ASP A 280 0.97 -12.15 16.84
CA ASP A 280 1.12 -11.19 15.73
C ASP A 280 0.44 -11.66 14.42
N GLU A 281 -0.50 -12.62 14.52
CA GLU A 281 -1.22 -13.19 13.39
C GLU A 281 -2.55 -12.46 13.15
N VAL A 282 -2.99 -12.50 11.88
CA VAL A 282 -4.28 -11.95 11.48
C VAL A 282 -5.39 -12.92 11.83
N THR A 283 -6.37 -12.47 12.60
CA THR A 283 -7.59 -13.24 12.91
C THR A 283 -8.77 -12.66 12.14
N THR A 284 -9.46 -13.51 11.36
CA THR A 284 -10.68 -13.11 10.64
C THR A 284 -11.91 -13.35 11.50
N TYR A 285 -12.67 -12.30 11.76
CA TYR A 285 -13.98 -12.34 12.42
C TYR A 285 -15.09 -12.29 11.39
N VAL A 286 -16.08 -13.18 11.53
CA VAL A 286 -17.17 -13.29 10.56
C VAL A 286 -18.50 -12.94 11.20
N LEU A 287 -19.19 -11.95 10.63
CA LEU A 287 -20.54 -11.52 10.99
C LEU A 287 -21.49 -11.75 9.81
N GLY A 288 -22.64 -12.35 10.08
CA GLY A 288 -23.68 -12.62 9.09
C GLY A 288 -23.79 -14.08 8.69
N TYR A 289 -24.76 -14.38 7.80
CA TYR A 289 -25.12 -15.74 7.44
C TYR A 289 -23.95 -16.58 6.91
N ALA A 290 -23.74 -17.74 7.51
CA ALA A 290 -22.71 -18.70 7.10
C ALA A 290 -23.37 -20.02 6.67
N LYS A 291 -23.22 -20.38 5.38
CA LYS A 291 -23.74 -21.64 4.84
C LYS A 291 -22.83 -22.84 5.13
N ASP A 292 -21.53 -22.61 5.22
CA ASP A 292 -20.51 -23.62 5.50
C ASP A 292 -19.66 -23.20 6.70
N GLU A 293 -19.84 -23.89 7.81
CA GLU A 293 -19.06 -23.73 9.05
C GLU A 293 -17.63 -24.34 8.94
N SER A 294 -17.14 -24.61 7.72
CA SER A 294 -15.98 -25.47 7.50
C SER A 294 -14.61 -24.76 7.51
N SER A 295 -14.52 -23.45 7.69
CA SER A 295 -13.22 -22.80 7.89
C SER A 295 -12.86 -22.80 9.38
N SER A 296 -11.93 -23.66 9.78
CA SER A 296 -11.42 -23.78 11.16
C SER A 296 -10.61 -22.56 11.64
N GLU A 297 -10.41 -21.57 10.80
CA GLU A 297 -9.55 -20.40 11.06
C GLU A 297 -10.31 -19.11 11.33
N ALA A 298 -11.64 -19.08 11.13
CA ALA A 298 -12.44 -17.88 11.31
C ALA A 298 -13.22 -17.90 12.63
N ALA A 299 -13.22 -16.80 13.37
CA ALA A 299 -14.04 -16.61 14.55
C ALA A 299 -15.41 -16.05 14.15
N TYR A 300 -16.49 -16.83 14.39
CA TYR A 300 -17.84 -16.42 14.05
C TYR A 300 -18.47 -15.60 15.18
N ILE A 301 -18.98 -14.40 14.86
CA ILE A 301 -19.64 -13.49 15.80
C ILE A 301 -21.15 -13.81 15.87
N ASP A 302 -21.85 -13.72 14.73
CA ASP A 302 -23.26 -14.01 14.59
C ASP A 302 -23.52 -14.61 13.20
N THR A 303 -23.89 -15.88 13.16
CA THR A 303 -24.19 -16.61 11.93
C THR A 303 -25.64 -16.49 11.47
N GLN A 304 -26.50 -15.89 12.28
CA GLN A 304 -27.94 -15.78 12.00
C GLN A 304 -28.36 -14.39 11.52
N LEU A 305 -27.46 -13.41 11.57
CA LEU A 305 -27.74 -12.06 11.09
C LEU A 305 -28.10 -12.09 9.60
N GLN A 306 -29.30 -11.60 9.30
CA GLN A 306 -29.78 -11.40 7.94
C GLN A 306 -29.60 -9.92 7.57
N LEU A 307 -28.59 -9.63 6.78
CA LEU A 307 -28.28 -8.30 6.29
C LEU A 307 -28.29 -8.30 4.75
N TYR A 308 -29.23 -7.60 4.13
CA TYR A 308 -29.33 -7.48 2.67
C TYR A 308 -29.22 -6.05 2.16
N SER A 309 -29.26 -5.06 3.06
CA SER A 309 -28.90 -3.68 2.77
C SER A 309 -28.45 -2.95 4.03
N TYR A 310 -27.61 -1.94 3.88
CA TYR A 310 -27.13 -1.08 4.96
C TYR A 310 -26.74 0.27 4.36
N GLU A 311 -26.67 1.30 5.20
CA GLU A 311 -26.20 2.62 4.81
C GLU A 311 -24.71 2.80 5.15
N GLN A 312 -24.32 2.40 6.36
CA GLN A 312 -22.96 2.51 6.86
C GLN A 312 -22.67 1.35 7.81
N LEU A 313 -21.50 0.75 7.65
CA LEU A 313 -20.87 -0.11 8.64
C LEU A 313 -19.69 0.67 9.23
N TYR A 314 -19.65 0.78 10.54
CA TYR A 314 -18.56 1.37 11.31
C TYR A 314 -18.03 0.36 12.30
N ILE A 315 -16.71 0.16 12.30
CA ILE A 315 -16.03 -0.73 13.22
C ILE A 315 -14.94 0.06 13.94
N ARG A 316 -14.81 -0.16 15.23
CA ARG A 316 -13.84 0.55 16.06
C ARG A 316 -13.25 -0.36 17.13
N ILE A 317 -11.94 -0.32 17.31
CA ILE A 317 -11.22 -0.82 18.48
C ILE A 317 -11.24 0.25 19.57
N ALA A 318 -11.64 -0.12 20.79
CA ALA A 318 -11.86 0.82 21.88
C ALA A 318 -10.59 1.11 22.69
N GLU A 319 -9.62 0.20 22.68
CA GLU A 319 -8.37 0.29 23.41
C GLU A 319 -7.48 1.40 22.85
N LYS A 320 -6.62 1.94 23.73
CA LYS A 320 -5.57 2.87 23.33
C LYS A 320 -4.27 2.09 23.12
N ASP A 321 -3.74 2.23 21.94
CA ASP A 321 -2.50 1.62 21.50
C ASP A 321 -1.54 2.67 20.91
N ALA A 322 -0.52 2.23 20.19
CA ALA A 322 0.49 3.12 19.63
C ALA A 322 0.02 3.88 18.38
N LEU A 323 -0.89 3.29 17.57
CA LEU A 323 -1.30 3.86 16.27
C LEU A 323 -2.83 3.92 16.19
N SER A 324 -3.41 5.12 16.19
CA SER A 324 -4.86 5.30 16.27
C SER A 324 -5.58 5.33 14.91
N TYR A 325 -4.86 5.38 13.80
CA TYR A 325 -5.44 5.53 12.46
C TYR A 325 -6.05 4.25 11.91
N ASP A 326 -5.62 3.09 12.38
CA ASP A 326 -6.10 1.75 12.03
C ASP A 326 -7.08 1.14 13.04
N ASN A 327 -7.41 1.90 14.08
CA ASN A 327 -8.40 1.53 15.10
C ASN A 327 -9.85 1.73 14.65
N GLN A 328 -10.09 2.19 13.44
CA GLN A 328 -11.43 2.42 12.91
C GLN A 328 -11.52 2.09 11.43
N TYR A 329 -12.69 1.60 11.02
CA TYR A 329 -12.95 1.25 9.64
C TYR A 329 -14.38 1.59 9.24
N TYR A 330 -14.56 2.15 8.05
CA TYR A 330 -15.87 2.50 7.51
C TYR A 330 -16.11 1.79 6.18
N LEU A 331 -17.28 1.17 6.07
CA LEU A 331 -17.82 0.78 4.77
C LEU A 331 -19.15 1.50 4.56
N TYR A 332 -19.32 2.08 3.41
CA TYR A 332 -20.56 2.72 3.02
C TYR A 332 -21.32 1.79 2.09
N GLY A 333 -22.56 1.48 2.47
CA GLY A 333 -23.52 0.79 1.62
C GLY A 333 -23.97 1.80 0.58
N GLY A 334 -23.48 1.67 -0.63
CA GLY A 334 -23.95 2.51 -1.72
C GLY A 334 -25.43 2.28 -1.95
N THR A 335 -26.26 3.31 -1.86
CA THR A 335 -27.54 3.30 -2.57
C THR A 335 -27.15 3.33 -4.04
N VAL A 336 -27.24 2.16 -4.70
CA VAL A 336 -27.03 2.10 -6.15
C VAL A 336 -27.98 3.12 -6.78
N PRO A 337 -27.48 4.15 -7.42
CA PRO A 337 -28.33 5.20 -7.97
C PRO A 337 -29.23 4.64 -9.06
N THR A 338 -30.42 5.22 -9.21
CA THR A 338 -31.37 4.78 -10.22
C THR A 338 -31.19 5.60 -11.48
N LEU A 339 -30.90 4.92 -12.60
CA LEU A 339 -30.93 5.49 -13.94
C LEU A 339 -32.35 5.34 -14.49
N LYS A 340 -33.09 6.46 -14.61
CA LYS A 340 -34.45 6.47 -15.14
C LYS A 340 -34.40 6.60 -16.66
N VAL A 341 -34.92 5.60 -17.35
CA VAL A 341 -34.94 5.53 -18.81
C VAL A 341 -36.38 5.58 -19.31
N LEU A 342 -36.68 6.57 -20.13
CA LEU A 342 -37.94 6.63 -20.88
C LEU A 342 -37.75 6.03 -22.26
N TYR A 343 -38.64 5.15 -22.68
CA TYR A 343 -38.75 4.71 -24.05
C TYR A 343 -40.12 5.11 -24.64
N TYR A 344 -40.07 5.89 -25.72
CA TYR A 344 -41.23 6.30 -26.47
C TYR A 344 -41.09 5.92 -27.95
N SER A 345 -42.07 5.16 -28.46
CA SER A 345 -42.09 4.76 -29.88
C SER A 345 -43.53 4.68 -30.41
N THR A 346 -43.71 5.08 -31.66
CA THR A 346 -44.98 4.81 -32.38
C THR A 346 -45.08 3.36 -32.89
N MET A 347 -43.96 2.66 -32.93
CA MET A 347 -43.86 1.23 -33.29
C MET A 347 -42.97 0.50 -32.27
N PRO A 348 -43.44 0.31 -31.04
CA PRO A 348 -42.61 -0.18 -29.95
C PRO A 348 -42.13 -1.60 -30.23
N ASN A 349 -40.89 -1.87 -29.73
CA ASN A 349 -40.24 -3.17 -29.80
C ASN A 349 -39.51 -3.46 -28.47
N ASN A 350 -39.05 -4.68 -28.30
CA ASN A 350 -38.38 -5.09 -27.06
C ASN A 350 -36.83 -4.98 -27.10
N TYR A 351 -36.27 -4.41 -28.15
CA TYR A 351 -34.78 -4.39 -28.31
C TYR A 351 -34.10 -3.60 -27.22
N PHE A 352 -34.58 -2.37 -26.94
CA PHE A 352 -34.01 -1.54 -25.88
C PHE A 352 -34.27 -2.11 -24.49
N ALA A 353 -35.47 -2.60 -24.23
CA ALA A 353 -35.80 -3.24 -22.95
C ALA A 353 -34.88 -4.46 -22.68
N SER A 354 -34.66 -5.29 -23.72
CA SER A 354 -33.78 -6.46 -23.61
C SER A 354 -32.32 -6.08 -23.40
N ALA A 355 -31.84 -5.05 -24.11
CA ALA A 355 -30.46 -4.57 -23.95
C ALA A 355 -30.26 -3.97 -22.54
N LEU A 356 -31.18 -3.16 -22.06
CA LEU A 356 -31.10 -2.56 -20.73
C LEU A 356 -31.23 -3.58 -19.60
N LEU A 357 -32.03 -4.63 -19.78
CA LEU A 357 -32.10 -5.76 -18.83
C LEU A 357 -30.76 -6.51 -18.74
N LEU A 358 -30.09 -6.71 -19.86
CA LEU A 358 -28.73 -7.28 -19.89
C LEU A 358 -27.72 -6.36 -19.21
N LEU A 359 -27.81 -5.05 -19.45
CA LEU A 359 -26.96 -4.04 -18.81
C LEU A 359 -27.19 -3.97 -17.31
N GLN A 360 -28.39 -4.19 -16.82
CA GLN A 360 -28.68 -4.20 -15.39
C GLN A 360 -27.85 -5.23 -14.64
N ASP A 361 -27.63 -6.42 -15.21
CA ASP A 361 -26.78 -7.43 -14.60
C ASP A 361 -25.28 -7.03 -14.65
N THR A 362 -24.85 -6.40 -15.71
CA THR A 362 -23.47 -5.91 -15.88
C THR A 362 -23.18 -4.72 -14.97
N LEU A 363 -24.14 -3.82 -14.79
CA LEU A 363 -24.02 -2.58 -13.99
C LEU A 363 -24.54 -2.73 -12.56
N ARG A 364 -24.83 -3.94 -12.09
CA ARG A 364 -25.47 -4.25 -10.77
C ARG A 364 -24.70 -3.66 -9.59
N GLY A 365 -23.70 -3.10 -9.56
CA GLY A 365 -23.07 -2.38 -8.44
C GLY A 365 -23.08 -0.89 -8.63
N SER A 366 -23.33 -0.44 -9.86
CA SER A 366 -23.17 0.97 -10.27
C SER A 366 -24.51 1.64 -10.51
N TRP A 367 -25.49 0.90 -11.04
CA TRP A 367 -26.79 1.45 -11.44
C TRP A 367 -27.94 0.47 -11.21
N ASN A 368 -29.07 1.03 -10.75
CA ASN A 368 -30.38 0.39 -10.81
C ASN A 368 -31.13 1.03 -11.98
N ILE A 369 -31.47 0.26 -13.03
CA ILE A 369 -32.13 0.80 -14.23
C ILE A 369 -33.65 0.71 -14.04
N GLN A 370 -34.31 1.86 -14.03
CA GLN A 370 -35.77 1.96 -14.11
C GLN A 370 -36.16 2.26 -15.55
N PHE A 371 -36.85 1.35 -16.23
CA PHE A 371 -37.27 1.49 -17.63
C PHE A 371 -38.78 1.66 -17.73
N ASP A 372 -39.21 2.81 -18.23
CA ASP A 372 -40.60 3.18 -18.41
C ASP A 372 -40.92 3.30 -19.90
N GLU A 373 -41.91 2.50 -20.35
CA GLU A 373 -42.39 2.54 -21.74
C GLU A 373 -43.72 3.31 -21.82
N VAL A 374 -43.74 4.34 -22.69
CA VAL A 374 -44.91 5.20 -22.95
C VAL A 374 -45.39 4.97 -24.37
N ARG A 375 -46.67 4.61 -24.52
CA ARG A 375 -47.27 4.22 -25.81
C ARG A 375 -48.28 5.22 -26.37
N GLU A 376 -48.88 6.05 -25.54
CA GLU A 376 -49.95 6.96 -25.92
C GLU A 376 -49.70 8.38 -25.40
N GLY A 377 -50.08 9.39 -26.22
CA GLY A 377 -49.97 10.78 -25.87
C GLY A 377 -48.75 11.48 -26.49
N ASP A 378 -48.50 12.73 -26.07
CA ASP A 378 -47.31 13.46 -26.44
C ASP A 378 -46.09 12.89 -25.69
N PRO A 379 -44.90 12.79 -26.31
CA PRO A 379 -43.71 12.33 -25.65
C PRO A 379 -43.39 13.15 -24.39
N ILE A 380 -43.01 12.45 -23.29
CA ILE A 380 -42.59 13.08 -22.05
C ILE A 380 -41.20 13.71 -22.29
N ILE A 381 -40.98 14.91 -21.77
CA ILE A 381 -39.75 15.69 -21.95
C ILE A 381 -39.05 16.08 -20.64
N GLU A 382 -39.48 15.59 -19.50
CA GLU A 382 -38.90 15.92 -18.19
C GLU A 382 -38.91 14.73 -17.25
N GLY A 383 -37.91 14.66 -16.36
CA GLY A 383 -37.86 13.73 -15.22
C GLY A 383 -37.15 12.41 -15.45
N TYR A 384 -36.43 12.26 -16.57
CA TYR A 384 -35.64 11.07 -16.87
C TYR A 384 -34.18 11.42 -17.16
N ASP A 385 -33.29 10.48 -16.86
CA ASP A 385 -31.86 10.63 -17.15
C ASP A 385 -31.55 10.31 -18.63
N LEU A 386 -32.25 9.32 -19.20
CA LEU A 386 -32.11 8.90 -20.59
C LEU A 386 -33.48 8.81 -21.26
N TYR A 387 -33.62 9.52 -22.37
CA TYR A 387 -34.79 9.50 -23.25
C TYR A 387 -34.46 8.76 -24.52
N ILE A 388 -35.21 7.69 -24.83
CA ILE A 388 -35.10 6.95 -26.09
C ILE A 388 -36.36 7.21 -26.92
N TYR A 389 -36.23 8.02 -27.96
CA TYR A 389 -37.31 8.30 -28.89
C TYR A 389 -37.09 7.56 -30.20
N GLU A 390 -37.98 6.62 -30.52
CA GLU A 390 -37.92 5.83 -31.74
C GLU A 390 -39.11 6.13 -32.65
N HIS A 391 -38.83 6.47 -33.90
CA HIS A 391 -39.80 6.82 -34.94
C HIS A 391 -40.61 8.10 -34.70
N ALA A 392 -40.63 8.64 -33.52
CA ALA A 392 -41.36 9.85 -33.15
C ALA A 392 -40.51 10.70 -32.22
N MET A 393 -40.54 12.01 -32.39
CA MET A 393 -39.75 12.95 -31.61
C MET A 393 -40.67 13.96 -30.90
N PRO A 394 -40.26 14.46 -29.73
CA PRO A 394 -40.97 15.57 -29.08
C PRO A 394 -40.85 16.84 -29.90
N LYS A 395 -41.69 17.84 -29.62
CA LYS A 395 -41.65 19.17 -30.29
C LYS A 395 -40.43 19.99 -29.82
N THR A 396 -40.02 19.78 -28.59
CA THR A 396 -38.84 20.37 -27.97
C THR A 396 -37.98 19.25 -27.42
N MET A 397 -36.65 19.35 -27.51
CA MET A 397 -35.76 18.36 -26.92
C MET A 397 -35.74 18.52 -25.39
N PRO A 398 -35.68 17.41 -24.63
CA PRO A 398 -35.36 17.46 -23.22
C PRO A 398 -34.02 18.18 -22.99
N ASP A 399 -33.91 18.91 -21.87
CA ASP A 399 -32.71 19.61 -21.42
C ASP A 399 -32.21 19.07 -20.07
N ASP A 400 -32.92 18.08 -19.49
CA ASP A 400 -32.61 17.48 -18.19
C ASP A 400 -31.96 16.10 -18.28
N GLY A 401 -31.67 15.59 -19.46
CA GLY A 401 -31.10 14.26 -19.65
C GLY A 401 -30.49 14.04 -21.03
N VAL A 402 -30.01 12.83 -21.26
CA VAL A 402 -29.44 12.38 -22.54
C VAL A 402 -30.58 11.95 -23.48
N VAL A 403 -30.54 12.37 -24.72
CA VAL A 403 -31.56 12.03 -25.73
C VAL A 403 -30.98 11.09 -26.79
N LEU A 404 -31.51 9.87 -26.89
CA LEU A 404 -31.24 8.93 -27.98
C LEU A 404 -32.36 8.98 -29.01
N CYS A 405 -32.09 9.54 -30.20
CA CYS A 405 -33.00 9.58 -31.31
C CYS A 405 -32.77 8.42 -32.29
N VAL A 406 -33.76 7.54 -32.45
CA VAL A 406 -33.66 6.38 -33.34
C VAL A 406 -34.61 6.50 -34.49
N ASN A 407 -34.08 6.47 -35.73
CA ASN A 407 -34.83 6.61 -36.96
C ASN A 407 -35.78 7.85 -36.98
N PRO A 408 -35.27 9.05 -36.63
CA PRO A 408 -36.10 10.25 -36.57
C PRO A 408 -36.56 10.66 -37.95
N ARG A 409 -37.86 10.63 -38.20
CA ARG A 409 -38.42 11.13 -39.47
C ARG A 409 -38.60 12.64 -39.46
N THR A 410 -38.78 13.19 -38.30
CA THR A 410 -38.81 14.63 -38.03
C THR A 410 -38.01 14.89 -36.79
N ILE A 411 -37.33 16.01 -36.71
CA ILE A 411 -36.54 16.40 -35.53
C ILE A 411 -36.76 17.89 -35.26
N PRO A 412 -36.81 18.33 -34.00
CA PRO A 412 -36.97 19.75 -33.68
C PRO A 412 -35.88 20.60 -34.34
N SER A 413 -36.21 21.78 -34.81
CA SER A 413 -35.25 22.68 -35.45
C SER A 413 -34.16 23.19 -34.51
N SER A 414 -34.40 23.16 -33.19
CA SER A 414 -33.43 23.47 -32.16
C SER A 414 -32.30 22.42 -32.04
N SER A 415 -32.45 21.25 -32.65
CA SER A 415 -31.41 20.21 -32.63
C SER A 415 -30.20 20.50 -33.54
N GLY A 416 -30.28 21.49 -34.43
CA GLY A 416 -29.22 21.75 -35.43
C GLY A 416 -29.14 20.75 -36.58
N ILE A 417 -30.03 19.74 -36.61
CA ILE A 417 -30.07 18.69 -37.64
C ILE A 417 -31.04 19.00 -38.76
N LYS A 418 -30.64 18.72 -40.01
CA LYS A 418 -31.52 18.80 -41.20
C LYS A 418 -31.65 17.45 -41.87
N ILE A 419 -32.88 16.94 -41.90
CA ILE A 419 -33.24 15.68 -42.57
C ILE A 419 -33.55 16.00 -44.06
N SER A 420 -32.92 15.26 -44.98
CA SER A 420 -33.15 15.41 -46.42
C SER A 420 -34.09 14.35 -47.02
N GLY A 421 -34.38 13.28 -46.29
CA GLY A 421 -35.28 12.20 -46.71
C GLY A 421 -34.79 10.82 -46.31
N LEU A 422 -35.32 9.81 -47.02
CA LEU A 422 -34.89 8.42 -46.81
C LEU A 422 -33.87 8.04 -47.89
N ALA A 423 -32.83 7.35 -47.45
CA ALA A 423 -31.85 6.73 -48.33
C ALA A 423 -31.79 5.21 -48.07
N SER A 424 -31.36 4.48 -49.07
CA SER A 424 -31.17 3.01 -48.96
C SER A 424 -29.87 2.61 -49.62
N THR A 425 -29.21 1.63 -49.00
CA THR A 425 -28.01 1.02 -49.58
C THR A 425 -28.36 -0.25 -50.31
N PRO A 426 -28.20 -0.30 -51.66
CA PRO A 426 -28.43 -1.53 -52.40
C PRO A 426 -27.43 -2.61 -51.96
N GLY A 427 -27.93 -3.76 -51.52
CA GLY A 427 -27.12 -4.95 -51.22
C GLY A 427 -26.39 -4.98 -49.89
N GLY A 428 -26.79 -4.14 -48.90
CA GLY A 428 -26.23 -4.19 -47.56
C GLY A 428 -24.75 -3.79 -47.51
N ASN A 429 -24.44 -2.54 -47.85
CA ASN A 429 -23.06 -2.07 -47.79
C ASN A 429 -22.53 -2.03 -46.36
N GLU A 430 -21.22 -2.29 -46.22
CA GLU A 430 -20.53 -2.23 -44.93
C GLU A 430 -20.61 -0.82 -44.34
N VAL A 431 -20.71 -0.77 -43.01
CA VAL A 431 -20.64 0.48 -42.23
C VAL A 431 -19.19 0.72 -41.87
N PHE A 432 -18.74 1.97 -42.01
CA PHE A 432 -17.35 2.33 -41.74
C PHE A 432 -17.28 3.29 -40.55
N MET A 433 -16.29 3.06 -39.67
CA MET A 433 -15.90 4.03 -38.65
C MET A 433 -15.10 5.16 -39.34
N GLU A 434 -15.33 6.38 -38.99
CA GLU A 434 -14.53 7.50 -39.47
C GLU A 434 -13.09 7.35 -39.01
N ALA A 435 -12.12 7.40 -39.92
CA ALA A 435 -10.72 7.12 -39.60
C ALA A 435 -10.15 8.24 -38.70
N GLY A 436 -9.74 7.88 -37.51
CA GLY A 436 -8.97 8.73 -36.58
C GLY A 436 -9.61 9.01 -35.23
N ASP A 437 -10.87 8.68 -35.01
CA ASP A 437 -11.52 8.98 -33.73
C ASP A 437 -11.64 7.75 -32.82
N THR A 438 -10.93 7.78 -31.69
CA THR A 438 -11.09 6.84 -30.56
C THR A 438 -12.14 7.38 -29.59
N HIS A 439 -13.41 7.44 -30.01
CA HIS A 439 -14.46 7.89 -29.10
C HIS A 439 -14.86 6.78 -28.14
N PRO A 440 -15.03 7.03 -26.83
CA PRO A 440 -15.36 6.00 -25.84
C PRO A 440 -16.61 5.16 -26.18
N MET A 441 -17.60 5.76 -26.79
CA MET A 441 -18.81 5.06 -27.26
C MET A 441 -18.53 3.96 -28.28
N MET A 442 -17.37 3.96 -28.96
CA MET A 442 -16.98 2.95 -29.95
C MET A 442 -16.05 1.87 -29.40
N ASN A 443 -15.79 1.86 -28.10
CA ASN A 443 -14.94 0.85 -27.48
C ASN A 443 -15.48 -0.58 -27.72
N ASN A 444 -14.61 -1.44 -28.27
CA ASN A 444 -14.92 -2.83 -28.60
C ASN A 444 -16.09 -3.03 -29.59
N ILE A 445 -16.44 -2.02 -30.38
CA ILE A 445 -17.42 -2.11 -31.46
C ILE A 445 -16.69 -2.25 -32.78
N ASP A 446 -17.06 -3.26 -33.57
CA ASP A 446 -16.59 -3.47 -34.93
C ASP A 446 -17.64 -3.01 -35.96
N PRO A 447 -17.54 -1.77 -36.49
CA PRO A 447 -18.53 -1.24 -37.43
C PRO A 447 -18.63 -2.05 -38.73
N THR A 448 -17.59 -2.82 -39.09
CA THR A 448 -17.59 -3.59 -40.35
C THR A 448 -18.54 -4.79 -40.34
N LYS A 449 -18.99 -5.21 -39.14
CA LYS A 449 -20.02 -6.24 -38.99
C LYS A 449 -21.45 -5.72 -39.10
N ILE A 450 -21.62 -4.41 -38.99
CA ILE A 450 -22.94 -3.77 -38.98
C ILE A 450 -23.35 -3.46 -40.42
N SER A 451 -24.54 -3.94 -40.79
CA SER A 451 -25.14 -3.64 -42.07
C SER A 451 -26.47 -2.91 -41.89
N VAL A 452 -26.70 -1.87 -42.68
CA VAL A 452 -27.91 -1.06 -42.65
C VAL A 452 -28.45 -0.99 -44.07
N THR A 453 -29.74 -1.32 -44.27
CA THR A 453 -30.36 -1.34 -45.59
C THR A 453 -31.15 -0.06 -45.92
N GLN A 454 -31.69 0.59 -44.89
CA GLN A 454 -32.46 1.84 -45.04
C GLN A 454 -32.21 2.76 -43.86
N PHE A 455 -32.02 4.05 -44.12
CA PHE A 455 -31.74 5.06 -43.11
C PHE A 455 -32.27 6.43 -43.50
N VAL A 456 -32.39 7.30 -42.52
CA VAL A 456 -32.72 8.74 -42.73
C VAL A 456 -31.48 9.48 -43.15
N SER A 457 -31.54 10.12 -44.30
CA SER A 457 -30.44 10.95 -44.80
C SER A 457 -30.42 12.31 -44.07
N ILE A 458 -29.30 12.61 -43.44
CA ILE A 458 -29.05 13.86 -42.73
C ILE A 458 -28.11 14.70 -43.58
N SER A 459 -28.53 15.93 -43.88
CA SER A 459 -27.81 16.85 -44.79
C SER A 459 -26.96 17.90 -44.06
N SER A 460 -27.23 18.18 -42.78
CA SER A 460 -26.44 19.08 -41.95
C SER A 460 -26.45 18.58 -40.53
N TYR A 461 -25.24 18.53 -39.92
CA TYR A 461 -25.00 18.05 -38.55
C TYR A 461 -23.76 18.74 -37.94
N ASP A 462 -23.61 20.04 -38.17
CA ASP A 462 -22.40 20.83 -37.91
C ASP A 462 -21.95 20.80 -36.40
N GLU A 463 -22.91 20.57 -35.51
CA GLU A 463 -22.66 20.47 -34.05
C GLU A 463 -22.48 19.03 -33.55
N TYR A 464 -22.46 18.03 -34.44
CA TYR A 464 -22.41 16.61 -34.09
C TYR A 464 -21.17 15.95 -34.66
N TYR A 465 -20.65 15.04 -33.88
CA TYR A 465 -19.57 14.15 -34.26
C TYR A 465 -20.09 12.85 -34.88
N PRO A 466 -19.75 12.54 -36.15
CA PRO A 466 -20.14 11.27 -36.77
C PRO A 466 -19.18 10.17 -36.38
N LEU A 467 -19.66 9.18 -35.59
CA LEU A 467 -18.88 8.03 -35.12
C LEU A 467 -18.95 6.83 -36.08
N MET A 468 -20.07 6.66 -36.81
CA MET A 468 -20.21 5.63 -37.86
C MET A 468 -20.78 6.28 -39.13
N LYS A 469 -20.30 5.85 -40.28
CA LYS A 469 -20.78 6.27 -41.61
C LYS A 469 -20.96 5.07 -42.52
N VAL A 470 -21.91 5.21 -43.45
CA VAL A 470 -21.98 4.37 -44.67
C VAL A 470 -21.83 5.27 -45.86
N GLN A 471 -20.78 5.11 -46.65
CA GLN A 471 -20.37 6.06 -47.66
C GLN A 471 -20.20 7.47 -47.03
N ASP A 472 -20.91 8.47 -47.53
CA ASP A 472 -20.89 9.85 -47.00
C ASP A 472 -22.02 10.11 -45.97
N PHE A 473 -22.84 9.10 -45.64
CA PHE A 473 -23.98 9.26 -44.74
C PHE A 473 -23.64 8.85 -43.30
N PRO A 474 -23.84 9.74 -42.31
CA PRO A 474 -23.63 9.41 -40.92
C PRO A 474 -24.70 8.43 -40.44
N LEU A 475 -24.27 7.39 -39.68
CA LEU A 475 -25.13 6.37 -39.09
C LEU A 475 -25.11 6.35 -37.55
N LEU A 476 -24.18 7.06 -36.94
CA LEU A 476 -24.16 7.38 -35.52
C LEU A 476 -23.58 8.79 -35.36
N LEU A 477 -24.38 9.68 -34.82
CA LEU A 477 -24.02 11.05 -34.52
C LEU A 477 -24.11 11.28 -33.01
N VAL A 478 -23.14 11.99 -32.45
CA VAL A 478 -23.12 12.36 -31.05
C VAL A 478 -22.87 13.85 -30.90
N LYS A 479 -23.67 14.50 -30.07
CA LYS A 479 -23.43 15.82 -29.51
C LYS A 479 -23.29 15.66 -28.00
N ASP A 480 -22.16 16.09 -27.43
CA ASP A 480 -21.84 16.01 -26.01
C ASP A 480 -21.37 17.39 -25.55
N GLU A 481 -22.32 18.28 -25.34
CA GLU A 481 -22.11 19.63 -24.83
C GLU A 481 -22.83 19.77 -23.48
N ALA A 482 -22.40 20.71 -22.66
CA ALA A 482 -22.95 20.93 -21.33
C ALA A 482 -24.48 21.16 -21.34
N ASP A 483 -24.98 21.83 -22.38
CA ASP A 483 -26.38 22.20 -22.54
C ASP A 483 -27.22 21.22 -23.38
N ALA A 484 -26.57 20.25 -24.07
CA ALA A 484 -27.27 19.29 -24.91
C ALA A 484 -26.48 18.00 -25.15
N LYS A 485 -26.99 16.90 -24.66
CA LYS A 485 -26.42 15.55 -24.85
C LYS A 485 -27.35 14.73 -25.73
N VAL A 486 -26.98 14.57 -27.00
CA VAL A 486 -27.86 13.94 -28.00
C VAL A 486 -27.09 12.90 -28.80
N VAL A 487 -27.68 11.71 -28.91
CA VAL A 487 -27.19 10.62 -29.75
C VAL A 487 -28.23 10.33 -30.82
N ILE A 488 -27.80 10.21 -32.08
CA ILE A 488 -28.74 9.97 -33.21
C ILE A 488 -28.30 8.72 -33.96
N LEU A 489 -29.21 7.73 -34.01
CA LEU A 489 -29.16 6.57 -34.89
C LEU A 489 -30.18 6.80 -36.03
N PRO A 490 -29.75 7.24 -37.21
CA PRO A 490 -30.67 7.64 -38.28
C PRO A 490 -31.30 6.45 -39.03
N PHE A 491 -31.33 5.28 -38.45
CA PHE A 491 -31.96 4.10 -39.04
C PHE A 491 -32.81 3.35 -38.02
N SER A 492 -33.79 2.61 -38.51
CA SER A 492 -34.56 1.68 -37.69
C SER A 492 -33.77 0.42 -37.44
N LEU A 493 -33.83 -0.08 -36.21
CA LEU A 493 -33.17 -1.35 -35.82
C LEU A 493 -33.69 -2.54 -36.67
N HIS A 494 -34.93 -2.48 -37.16
CA HIS A 494 -35.49 -3.47 -38.08
C HIS A 494 -34.87 -3.49 -39.48
N TYR A 495 -34.24 -2.40 -39.91
CA TYR A 495 -33.55 -2.31 -41.19
C TYR A 495 -32.03 -2.45 -41.09
N SER A 496 -31.58 -3.05 -39.98
CA SER A 496 -30.17 -3.36 -39.73
C SER A 496 -30.02 -4.76 -39.06
N ASN A 497 -28.83 -5.32 -39.10
CA ASN A 497 -28.49 -6.51 -38.35
C ASN A 497 -28.00 -6.19 -36.92
N LEU A 498 -27.92 -4.92 -36.51
CA LEU A 498 -27.26 -4.47 -35.28
C LEU A 498 -27.81 -5.18 -34.04
N VAL A 499 -29.14 -5.37 -33.94
CA VAL A 499 -29.76 -6.02 -32.78
C VAL A 499 -29.45 -7.53 -32.65
N LEU A 500 -28.92 -8.14 -33.72
CA LEU A 500 -28.50 -9.55 -33.74
C LEU A 500 -27.02 -9.72 -33.35
N LEU A 501 -26.30 -8.62 -33.19
CA LEU A 501 -24.88 -8.56 -32.91
C LEU A 501 -24.62 -8.14 -31.46
N PRO A 502 -23.51 -8.59 -30.84
CA PRO A 502 -23.10 -8.13 -29.53
C PRO A 502 -22.76 -6.64 -29.49
N GLU A 503 -22.54 -6.02 -30.65
CA GLU A 503 -22.29 -4.60 -30.82
C GLU A 503 -23.45 -3.72 -30.31
N PHE A 504 -24.71 -4.19 -30.34
CA PHE A 504 -25.85 -3.41 -29.86
C PHE A 504 -25.86 -3.22 -28.33
N PRO A 505 -25.84 -4.28 -27.51
CA PRO A 505 -25.74 -4.09 -26.07
C PRO A 505 -24.41 -3.44 -25.67
N MET A 506 -23.31 -3.65 -26.42
CA MET A 506 -22.04 -2.96 -26.20
C MET A 506 -22.16 -1.46 -26.45
N LEU A 507 -22.82 -1.03 -27.53
CA LEU A 507 -23.08 0.38 -27.81
C LEU A 507 -23.91 1.03 -26.68
N MET A 508 -24.94 0.32 -26.21
CA MET A 508 -25.75 0.81 -25.09
C MET A 508 -24.94 0.93 -23.80
N LEU A 509 -24.08 -0.05 -23.50
CA LEU A 509 -23.19 -0.02 -22.34
C LEU A 509 -22.21 1.16 -22.44
N ASN A 510 -21.55 1.31 -23.57
CA ASN A 510 -20.61 2.41 -23.81
C ASN A 510 -21.29 3.78 -23.69
N MET A 511 -22.53 3.90 -24.17
CA MET A 511 -23.32 5.11 -24.05
C MET A 511 -23.67 5.41 -22.58
N VAL A 512 -24.07 4.39 -21.79
CA VAL A 512 -24.35 4.57 -20.37
C VAL A 512 -23.07 4.96 -19.62
N ASN A 513 -21.97 4.27 -19.85
CA ASN A 513 -20.69 4.58 -19.19
C ASN A 513 -20.15 5.97 -19.57
N HIS A 514 -20.39 6.42 -20.80
CA HIS A 514 -19.94 7.73 -21.27
C HIS A 514 -20.74 8.88 -20.65
N PHE A 515 -22.08 8.79 -20.69
CA PHE A 515 -22.94 9.87 -20.21
C PHE A 515 -23.29 9.79 -18.72
N PHE A 516 -23.17 8.61 -18.12
CA PHE A 516 -23.49 8.35 -16.72
C PHE A 516 -22.33 7.61 -16.04
N PRO A 517 -21.13 8.19 -16.01
CA PRO A 517 -20.01 7.54 -15.37
C PRO A 517 -20.27 7.36 -13.88
N VAL A 518 -19.73 6.30 -13.28
CA VAL A 518 -19.67 6.16 -11.83
C VAL A 518 -18.70 7.19 -11.25
N THR A 519 -19.01 7.73 -10.08
CA THR A 519 -18.19 8.76 -9.44
C THR A 519 -16.80 8.23 -9.13
N THR A 520 -16.73 6.99 -8.64
CA THR A 520 -15.47 6.29 -8.38
C THR A 520 -15.68 4.78 -8.47
N GLU A 521 -14.64 4.05 -8.85
CA GLU A 521 -14.66 2.58 -8.86
C GLU A 521 -14.40 1.97 -7.47
N ARG A 522 -13.78 2.74 -6.56
CA ARG A 522 -13.40 2.28 -5.22
C ARG A 522 -13.95 3.21 -4.16
N PHE A 523 -14.64 2.62 -3.18
CA PHE A 523 -15.16 3.34 -2.00
C PHE A 523 -14.30 3.13 -0.75
N VAL A 524 -13.29 2.28 -0.83
CA VAL A 524 -12.22 2.11 0.15
C VAL A 524 -10.90 2.12 -0.59
N CYS A 525 -9.96 2.94 -0.14
CA CYS A 525 -8.63 3.07 -0.72
C CYS A 525 -7.60 3.33 0.38
N GLU A 526 -6.33 3.22 0.02
CA GLU A 526 -5.22 3.52 0.92
C GLU A 526 -4.77 4.97 0.78
N ALA A 527 -4.20 5.51 1.85
CA ALA A 527 -3.65 6.86 1.81
C ALA A 527 -2.49 6.93 0.79
N GLY A 528 -2.56 7.89 -0.12
CA GLY A 528 -1.62 8.01 -1.22
C GLY A 528 -2.10 7.39 -2.54
N ASP A 529 -3.18 6.59 -2.53
CA ASP A 529 -3.76 6.06 -3.76
C ASP A 529 -4.29 7.17 -4.65
N SER A 530 -4.05 7.03 -5.96
CA SER A 530 -4.67 7.86 -6.99
C SER A 530 -5.99 7.25 -7.43
N LEU A 531 -7.03 8.05 -7.44
CA LEU A 531 -8.38 7.67 -7.86
C LEU A 531 -8.81 8.51 -9.05
N THR A 532 -9.44 7.87 -10.03
CA THR A 532 -10.14 8.60 -11.07
C THR A 532 -11.53 8.96 -10.57
N LEU A 533 -11.80 10.25 -10.44
CA LEU A 533 -13.08 10.79 -10.03
C LEU A 533 -13.84 11.34 -11.24
N ASN A 534 -15.11 10.99 -11.35
CA ASN A 534 -16.04 11.49 -12.37
C ASN A 534 -17.24 12.15 -11.71
N ALA A 535 -17.99 12.94 -12.48
CA ALA A 535 -19.28 13.43 -12.03
C ALA A 535 -20.30 13.39 -13.18
N ARG A 536 -21.57 13.39 -12.80
CA ARG A 536 -22.70 13.52 -13.73
C ARG A 536 -23.01 14.95 -14.09
N GLY A 537 -22.55 15.90 -13.24
CA GLY A 537 -22.67 17.33 -13.44
C GLY A 537 -21.36 17.93 -13.91
N GLU A 538 -21.30 19.26 -13.90
CA GLU A 538 -20.09 19.99 -14.30
C GLU A 538 -19.00 19.99 -13.24
N THR A 539 -19.39 19.83 -11.97
CA THR A 539 -18.48 19.95 -10.83
C THR A 539 -18.66 18.83 -9.83
N LEU A 540 -17.59 18.52 -9.11
CA LEU A 540 -17.55 17.56 -8.01
C LEU A 540 -16.90 18.21 -6.80
N ASP A 541 -17.63 18.34 -5.70
CA ASP A 541 -17.08 18.78 -4.41
C ASP A 541 -16.51 17.59 -3.66
N VAL A 542 -15.24 17.70 -3.25
CA VAL A 542 -14.53 16.71 -2.44
C VAL A 542 -14.21 17.34 -1.09
N ALA A 543 -14.83 16.85 -0.03
CA ALA A 543 -14.63 17.31 1.34
C ALA A 543 -14.18 16.17 2.26
N GLY A 544 -13.13 16.40 3.06
CA GLY A 544 -12.59 15.38 3.95
C GLY A 544 -11.49 15.89 4.88
N PRO A 545 -10.72 15.00 5.52
CA PRO A 545 -9.68 15.37 6.46
C PRO A 545 -8.64 16.35 5.88
N GLY A 546 -8.75 17.64 6.27
CA GLY A 546 -7.85 18.69 5.82
C GLY A 546 -8.00 19.10 4.35
N LEU A 547 -9.10 18.72 3.69
CA LEU A 547 -9.36 18.98 2.30
C LEU A 547 -10.80 19.49 2.10
N ASN A 548 -10.93 20.50 1.24
CA ASN A 548 -12.21 20.95 0.70
C ASN A 548 -11.92 21.61 -0.65
N VAL A 549 -12.25 20.92 -1.73
CA VAL A 549 -11.94 21.33 -3.10
C VAL A 549 -13.10 21.02 -4.03
N THR A 550 -13.34 21.89 -5.00
CA THR A 550 -14.27 21.67 -6.09
C THR A 550 -13.46 21.36 -7.35
N LEU A 551 -13.76 20.23 -7.98
CA LEU A 551 -13.18 19.80 -9.26
C LEU A 551 -14.11 20.26 -10.39
N GLU A 552 -13.58 21.06 -11.31
CA GLU A 552 -14.30 21.61 -12.47
C GLU A 552 -13.94 20.86 -13.77
N GLU A 553 -12.76 20.23 -13.83
CA GLU A 553 -12.34 19.43 -14.96
C GLU A 553 -12.43 17.95 -14.62
N LEU A 554 -13.33 17.23 -15.25
CA LEU A 554 -13.60 15.80 -15.00
C LEU A 554 -13.55 15.02 -16.33
N PRO A 555 -13.07 13.75 -16.33
CA PRO A 555 -12.55 12.99 -15.19
C PRO A 555 -11.23 13.56 -14.65
N ALA A 556 -11.05 13.52 -13.33
CA ALA A 556 -9.85 13.99 -12.66
C ALA A 556 -9.14 12.86 -11.92
N GLU A 557 -7.81 12.77 -12.06
CA GLU A 557 -7.01 11.94 -11.16
C GLU A 557 -6.76 12.71 -9.87
N PHE A 558 -7.14 12.10 -8.75
CA PHE A 558 -7.10 12.73 -7.46
C PHE A 558 -6.48 11.81 -6.40
N THR A 559 -5.53 12.33 -5.63
CA THR A 559 -4.85 11.56 -4.57
C THR A 559 -5.39 11.94 -3.20
N LEU A 560 -5.91 10.97 -2.46
CA LEU A 560 -6.41 11.13 -1.10
C LEU A 560 -5.31 10.77 -0.09
N ARG A 561 -4.73 11.78 0.55
CA ARG A 561 -3.50 11.62 1.33
C ARG A 561 -3.70 11.30 2.80
N ARG A 562 -4.85 11.66 3.39
CA ARG A 562 -5.10 11.49 4.82
C ARG A 562 -6.13 10.41 5.09
N PRO A 563 -5.94 9.55 6.09
CA PRO A 563 -6.95 8.57 6.47
C PRO A 563 -8.20 9.24 7.04
N GLY A 564 -9.34 8.62 6.78
CA GLY A 564 -10.64 9.09 7.21
C GLY A 564 -11.68 9.08 6.10
N THR A 565 -12.85 9.64 6.37
CA THR A 565 -13.95 9.69 5.42
C THR A 565 -13.92 10.95 4.57
N TYR A 566 -14.04 10.77 3.27
CA TYR A 566 -14.22 11.84 2.29
C TYR A 566 -15.62 11.77 1.73
N THR A 567 -16.26 12.92 1.62
CA THR A 567 -17.60 13.08 1.05
C THR A 567 -17.48 13.69 -0.33
N LEU A 568 -18.03 13.01 -1.32
CA LEU A 568 -18.14 13.45 -2.70
C LEU A 568 -19.55 13.98 -2.91
N THR A 569 -19.69 15.25 -3.25
CA THR A 569 -21.00 15.86 -3.56
C THR A 569 -21.01 16.30 -5.00
N GLN A 570 -21.94 15.77 -5.77
CA GLN A 570 -22.13 16.15 -7.17
C GLN A 570 -23.52 16.76 -7.38
N TYR A 571 -23.57 17.72 -8.27
CA TYR A 571 -24.78 18.47 -8.59
C TYR A 571 -25.18 18.12 -10.03
N PRO A 572 -26.09 17.13 -10.21
CA PRO A 572 -26.60 16.82 -11.56
C PRO A 572 -27.38 18.01 -12.11
N ILE A 573 -27.48 18.12 -13.42
CA ILE A 573 -28.19 19.21 -14.12
C ILE A 573 -29.65 19.29 -13.66
N SER A 574 -30.25 18.15 -13.37
CA SER A 574 -31.58 18.07 -12.75
C SER A 574 -31.56 17.13 -11.55
N GLY A 575 -32.22 17.54 -10.46
CA GLY A 575 -32.41 16.68 -9.27
C GLY A 575 -31.74 17.17 -7.99
N THR A 576 -31.73 16.32 -6.98
CA THR A 576 -31.09 16.57 -5.68
C THR A 576 -29.61 16.24 -5.76
N PRO A 577 -28.73 16.96 -5.00
CA PRO A 577 -27.33 16.60 -4.90
C PRO A 577 -27.16 15.13 -4.54
N VAL A 578 -26.24 14.44 -5.21
CA VAL A 578 -25.85 13.08 -4.90
C VAL A 578 -24.62 13.12 -4.02
N VAL A 579 -24.71 12.43 -2.88
CA VAL A 579 -23.63 12.39 -1.88
C VAL A 579 -23.15 10.96 -1.75
N GLU A 580 -21.85 10.76 -1.98
CA GLU A 580 -21.17 9.49 -1.83
C GLU A 580 -19.99 9.66 -0.87
N ASN A 581 -19.58 8.58 -0.20
CA ASN A 581 -18.49 8.62 0.75
C ASN A 581 -17.42 7.61 0.37
N ILE A 582 -16.16 8.04 0.44
CA ILE A 582 -14.97 7.20 0.32
C ILE A 582 -14.31 7.12 1.68
N TYR A 583 -13.88 5.93 2.07
CA TYR A 583 -13.04 5.74 3.24
C TYR A 583 -11.59 5.52 2.82
N VAL A 584 -10.69 6.30 3.40
CA VAL A 584 -9.24 6.18 3.21
C VAL A 584 -8.65 5.59 4.48
N ARG A 585 -7.97 4.46 4.33
CA ARG A 585 -7.23 3.79 5.41
C ARG A 585 -5.72 3.98 5.24
N ILE A 586 -4.96 3.68 6.26
CA ILE A 586 -3.51 3.48 6.09
C ILE A 586 -3.25 2.11 5.45
N PRO A 587 -2.13 1.91 4.74
CA PRO A 587 -1.74 0.59 4.25
C PRO A 587 -1.62 -0.42 5.40
N PRO A 588 -2.12 -1.65 5.26
CA PRO A 588 -2.08 -2.67 6.32
C PRO A 588 -0.67 -3.00 6.82
N GLU A 589 0.32 -2.88 5.94
CA GLU A 589 1.74 -3.11 6.26
C GLU A 589 2.25 -2.14 7.32
N GLU A 590 1.77 -0.90 7.29
CA GLU A 590 2.14 0.15 8.24
C GLU A 590 1.50 -0.04 9.63
N SER A 591 0.47 -0.88 9.74
CA SER A 591 -0.13 -1.26 11.03
C SER A 591 0.74 -2.22 11.82
N ASN A 592 1.62 -2.98 11.16
CA ASN A 592 2.58 -3.83 11.84
C ASN A 592 3.76 -3.01 12.35
N ILE A 593 3.64 -2.51 13.56
CA ILE A 593 4.65 -1.66 14.20
C ILE A 593 5.86 -2.43 14.77
N LEU A 594 5.90 -3.78 14.73
CA LEU A 594 6.95 -4.55 15.41
C LEU A 594 8.27 -4.57 14.64
N SER A 595 8.24 -4.89 13.41
CA SER A 595 9.32 -4.70 12.43
C SER A 595 8.91 -5.22 11.07
N SER A 596 9.05 -4.41 10.06
CA SER A 596 9.22 -4.92 8.71
C SER A 596 10.71 -5.12 8.48
N GLU A 597 11.13 -6.33 8.12
CA GLU A 597 12.46 -6.56 7.58
C GLU A 597 12.47 -5.99 6.16
N GLY A 598 13.23 -4.93 5.94
CA GLY A 598 13.44 -4.32 4.64
C GLY A 598 14.78 -4.72 4.06
N VAL A 599 14.87 -4.79 2.74
CA VAL A 599 16.15 -4.90 2.02
C VAL A 599 16.37 -3.59 1.29
N LEU A 600 17.45 -2.88 1.66
CA LEU A 600 17.89 -1.73 0.87
C LEU A 600 18.61 -2.26 -0.38
N GLU A 601 17.87 -2.42 -1.47
CA GLU A 601 18.44 -2.72 -2.77
C GLU A 601 18.95 -1.41 -3.40
N ASN A 602 20.17 -1.03 -3.07
CA ASN A 602 20.85 0.01 -3.84
C ASN A 602 22.17 -0.52 -4.37
N PRO A 603 22.28 -0.80 -5.69
CA PRO A 603 23.51 -1.31 -6.29
C PRO A 603 24.69 -0.34 -6.22
N TYR A 604 24.46 0.93 -5.90
CA TYR A 604 25.50 1.98 -5.90
C TYR A 604 26.17 2.18 -4.55
N PHE A 605 25.57 1.72 -3.44
CA PHE A 605 26.21 1.69 -2.12
C PHE A 605 26.98 0.39 -1.85
N TYR A 606 27.02 -0.54 -2.79
CA TYR A 606 27.89 -1.72 -2.75
C TYR A 606 29.33 -1.37 -3.11
N SER A 607 29.98 -0.50 -2.36
CA SER A 607 31.43 -0.56 -2.25
C SER A 607 31.74 -1.59 -1.19
N ASP A 608 32.68 -2.49 -1.44
CA ASP A 608 33.16 -3.58 -0.56
C ASP A 608 33.02 -3.30 0.95
N SER A 609 31.81 -3.33 1.49
CA SER A 609 31.53 -3.07 2.91
C SER A 609 31.89 -4.26 3.82
N ASP A 610 32.32 -5.37 3.25
CA ASP A 610 33.00 -6.42 3.99
C ASP A 610 34.31 -5.97 4.67
N ALA A 611 34.77 -4.73 4.39
CA ALA A 611 35.97 -4.15 4.95
C ALA A 611 35.75 -3.30 6.23
N MET A 612 34.52 -2.92 6.58
CA MET A 612 34.30 -1.95 7.66
C MET A 612 34.35 -2.53 9.08
N ASN A 613 34.06 -3.79 9.26
CA ASN A 613 34.23 -4.47 10.53
C ASN A 613 35.34 -5.50 10.41
N THR A 614 36.55 -5.14 10.88
CA THR A 614 37.61 -6.16 10.93
C THR A 614 37.25 -7.17 12.00
N ASP A 615 36.74 -8.30 11.57
CA ASP A 615 36.44 -9.44 12.43
C ASP A 615 37.75 -10.01 12.98
N LEU A 616 37.99 -9.74 14.25
CA LEU A 616 39.16 -10.25 14.96
C LEU A 616 39.08 -11.76 15.24
N LEU A 617 37.92 -12.37 15.01
CA LEU A 617 37.68 -13.80 15.23
C LEU A 617 38.67 -14.69 14.46
N PHE A 618 38.91 -14.38 13.19
CA PHE A 618 39.84 -15.15 12.37
C PHE A 618 41.26 -15.14 12.96
N TYR A 619 41.76 -13.98 13.37
CA TYR A 619 43.11 -13.84 13.91
C TYR A 619 43.23 -14.53 15.30
N ILE A 620 42.20 -14.40 16.13
CA ILE A 620 42.16 -15.05 17.45
C ILE A 620 42.11 -16.58 17.28
N ALA A 621 41.28 -17.08 16.35
CA ALA A 621 41.18 -18.50 16.03
C ALA A 621 42.51 -19.06 15.49
N LEU A 622 43.17 -18.33 14.57
CA LEU A 622 44.49 -18.71 14.04
C LEU A 622 45.55 -18.80 15.15
N ALA A 623 45.59 -17.77 16.02
CA ALA A 623 46.51 -17.76 17.18
C ALA A 623 46.23 -18.94 18.15
N MET A 624 44.97 -19.29 18.39
CA MET A 624 44.58 -20.41 19.22
C MET A 624 45.06 -21.75 18.63
N VAL A 625 44.88 -21.94 17.31
CA VAL A 625 45.36 -23.17 16.61
C VAL A 625 46.90 -23.28 16.72
N MET A 626 47.64 -22.19 16.54
CA MET A 626 49.09 -22.21 16.72
C MET A 626 49.52 -22.58 18.16
N LEU A 627 48.81 -22.03 19.17
CA LEU A 627 49.07 -22.35 20.57
C LEU A 627 48.78 -23.83 20.92
N LEU A 628 47.68 -24.38 20.38
CA LEU A 628 47.36 -25.80 20.53
C LEU A 628 48.42 -26.68 19.86
N PHE A 629 48.97 -26.30 18.72
CA PHE A 629 50.07 -26.99 18.07
C PHE A 629 51.34 -26.96 18.89
N ILE A 630 51.68 -25.82 19.51
CA ILE A 630 52.83 -25.66 20.39
C ILE A 630 52.65 -26.55 21.66
N GLU A 631 51.47 -26.57 22.26
CA GLU A 631 51.16 -27.42 23.40
C GLU A 631 51.33 -28.90 23.04
N TRP A 632 50.75 -29.34 21.90
CA TRP A 632 50.89 -30.70 21.40
C TRP A 632 52.39 -31.05 21.16
N TRP A 633 53.16 -30.17 20.54
CA TRP A 633 54.57 -30.39 20.31
C TRP A 633 55.38 -30.51 21.62
N LEU A 634 55.06 -29.68 22.61
CA LEU A 634 55.70 -29.76 23.94
C LEU A 634 55.36 -31.06 24.67
N LYS A 635 54.12 -31.55 24.53
CA LYS A 635 53.66 -32.87 25.08
C LYS A 635 54.26 -34.06 24.33
N SER A 636 54.32 -34.01 23.01
CA SER A 636 54.85 -35.08 22.17
C SER A 636 56.32 -35.37 22.46
N ARG A 637 57.12 -34.38 22.86
CA ARG A 637 58.52 -34.56 23.27
C ARG A 637 58.68 -35.28 24.65
N GLU A 638 57.64 -35.59 25.35
CA GLU A 638 57.66 -36.41 26.57
C GLU A 638 57.68 -37.93 26.29
N GLN A 639 57.23 -38.34 25.12
CA GLN A 639 57.09 -39.76 24.77
C GLN A 639 58.31 -40.33 24.01
N VAL A 640 59.31 -39.53 23.73
CA VAL A 640 60.63 -39.91 23.20
C VAL A 640 61.71 -39.63 24.26
#